data_a3a6b8495280b57e0cb4b727e9d19de1
#
_entry.id   a3a6b8495280b57e0cb4b727e9d19de1
#
_cell.length_a   1.000
_cell.length_b   1.000
_cell.length_c   1.000
_cell.angle_alpha   90.00
_cell.angle_beta   90.00
_cell.angle_gamma   90.00
#
_symmetry.space_group_name_H-M   'P 1'
#
loop_
_entity.id
_entity.type
_entity.pdbx_description
1 polymer ?
#
loop_
_entity_poly.entity_id
_entity_poly.type
_entity_poly.pdbx_seq_one_letter_code
_entity_poly.pdbx_strand_id
1 'polypeptide(L)'
;MNRFFTILSMAAVTLAACNKENEGPGQKIDPAQLVDMTFEVSAKTSQAAEVQNVSTKTEIKEDGTVLWSVGDKVSVFYEVNGETGSSESEALTAESIKTDGSASITVKVPAAFTLEQFEGTRSLSAVYPFDATATFEGGKINVSAPKVQDGTFAHASLSVAEWNGSNSLTFENQCGLLRIEAVDAAVYKITLKSADADIVTLNVSGAGTYYAAVAPSTLEGFSVVLTDAEGEELAKKVTAKSLVVEKGHVLPLGKVVGFDDRFYVSVEAKGRKDGSNWDNAAGLTELKALLANPAKGAVMNVYMSAGIYSVTAALVSEAEGADFSVYGGYPAGAKAASLAGRDAKVNATIFDGGGKSQIWLTKKGNVLFDGLTFQNGFSAKDNGGALVFNGTGVIGNILGCTFIGNKVTDGTDGTSGLSGGAIHVGEAKLTVENCSFSKNYGRNGGSLYSDKAKAQLTVKGCTFTEDYTYNTGGSINNSNGTQTIEDCTFTRCYNLGGNGAPGLGGAIHVNGTSAVQTLKNCVFSACEASRNYSYQTTRLRSCGGAISVQNAYLDVIGCTFDSNMGASGSAMLLQSGDGLVRVTDCVFKNNKGASRGLIQTNGKAVLFMNNCQFFDNAMRTNEWGTVIHGGNTSVVCMNNCSIHNNVSQQAGGTSVCLNNDGFTVVVNTTVVGENAKSLCRANNKNGSFSLYDNCVLANKHANGLVFVKEANSSVKLYNDIIGSKATDTDGSWLVKTNVVVDGELSFCDGSSFDSSKGYWK
;
A
#
# COMPACT_ATOMS: atom_id res chain seq x y z
N MET A 1 20.04 -47.20 -53.68
CA MET A 1 19.07 -48.12 -54.37
C MET A 1 17.80 -48.22 -53.53
N ASN A 2 16.74 -47.62 -54.06
CA ASN A 2 15.33 -48.05 -54.07
C ASN A 2 14.66 -48.29 -52.71
N ARG A 3 13.47 -47.82 -52.43
CA ARG A 3 12.37 -47.17 -53.20
C ARG A 3 11.37 -46.55 -52.20
N PHE A 4 10.84 -45.44 -52.57
CA PHE A 4 9.56 -44.86 -52.14
C PHE A 4 8.46 -45.87 -51.91
N PHE A 5 7.70 -45.69 -50.82
CA PHE A 5 6.24 -45.91 -50.80
C PHE A 5 5.57 -44.77 -50.10
N THR A 6 4.99 -43.91 -50.88
CA THR A 6 4.01 -42.91 -50.50
C THR A 6 2.71 -43.65 -50.29
N ILE A 7 2.17 -43.62 -49.08
CA ILE A 7 0.75 -43.95 -48.84
C ILE A 7 0.04 -42.64 -48.57
N LEU A 8 -0.68 -42.21 -49.59
CA LEU A 8 -1.68 -41.16 -49.54
C LEU A 8 -2.89 -41.73 -48.79
N SER A 9 -3.08 -41.41 -47.51
CA SER A 9 -4.37 -41.63 -46.89
C SER A 9 -5.24 -40.41 -47.20
N MET A 10 -6.15 -40.57 -48.11
CA MET A 10 -7.27 -39.66 -48.34
C MET A 10 -8.07 -39.58 -47.06
N ALA A 11 -7.98 -38.42 -46.41
CA ALA A 11 -9.05 -38.01 -45.49
C ALA A 11 -10.31 -37.85 -46.33
N ALA A 12 -11.28 -38.67 -46.08
CA ALA A 12 -12.62 -38.50 -46.61
C ALA A 12 -13.23 -37.28 -45.90
N VAL A 13 -13.05 -36.13 -46.52
CA VAL A 13 -13.92 -34.98 -46.30
C VAL A 13 -15.25 -35.39 -46.93
N THR A 14 -16.20 -35.82 -46.13
CA THR A 14 -17.61 -35.88 -46.55
C THR A 14 -18.09 -34.42 -46.66
N LEU A 15 -17.77 -33.77 -47.74
CA LEU A 15 -18.56 -32.68 -48.24
C LEU A 15 -19.94 -33.28 -48.57
N ALA A 16 -20.92 -32.97 -47.76
CA ALA A 16 -22.30 -33.05 -48.20
C ALA A 16 -22.44 -32.03 -49.33
N ALA A 17 -22.15 -32.49 -50.53
CA ALA A 17 -22.46 -31.75 -51.75
C ALA A 17 -24.00 -31.69 -51.80
N CYS A 18 -24.56 -30.51 -51.72
CA CYS A 18 -25.91 -30.23 -52.14
C CYS A 18 -26.00 -30.63 -53.64
N ASN A 19 -26.49 -31.84 -53.93
CA ASN A 19 -27.08 -32.14 -55.20
C ASN A 19 -28.41 -31.38 -55.29
N LYS A 20 -28.42 -30.27 -56.02
CA LYS A 20 -29.62 -29.76 -56.64
C LYS A 20 -29.98 -30.72 -57.75
N GLU A 21 -30.96 -31.60 -57.45
CA GLU A 21 -31.93 -32.18 -58.40
C GLU A 21 -32.64 -33.33 -57.65
N ASN A 22 -33.71 -32.98 -56.98
CA ASN A 22 -34.99 -33.65 -56.84
C ASN A 22 -35.69 -33.15 -55.58
N GLU A 23 -36.63 -32.27 -55.82
CA GLU A 23 -37.61 -31.89 -54.78
C GLU A 23 -38.52 -33.08 -54.47
N GLY A 24 -38.08 -33.91 -53.50
CA GLY A 24 -38.98 -34.69 -52.69
C GLY A 24 -39.30 -33.91 -51.41
N PRO A 25 -40.40 -34.19 -50.71
CA PRO A 25 -40.75 -33.40 -49.52
C PRO A 25 -39.62 -33.43 -48.51
N GLY A 26 -38.96 -32.28 -48.31
CA GLY A 26 -37.80 -32.12 -47.46
C GLY A 26 -38.16 -32.60 -46.07
N GLN A 27 -37.41 -33.58 -45.61
CA GLN A 27 -37.46 -34.00 -44.21
C GLN A 27 -37.08 -32.77 -43.37
N LYS A 28 -38.07 -32.14 -42.69
CA LYS A 28 -37.80 -31.05 -41.75
C LYS A 28 -36.94 -31.64 -40.64
N ILE A 29 -35.71 -31.24 -40.58
CA ILE A 29 -34.82 -31.58 -39.46
C ILE A 29 -35.50 -31.05 -38.21
N ASP A 30 -35.79 -31.90 -37.24
CA ASP A 30 -36.26 -31.48 -35.94
C ASP A 30 -35.18 -30.68 -35.25
N PRO A 31 -35.39 -29.39 -34.98
CA PRO A 31 -34.40 -28.56 -34.33
C PRO A 31 -33.91 -29.09 -32.97
N ALA A 32 -34.72 -29.92 -32.29
CA ALA A 32 -34.38 -30.55 -31.01
C ALA A 32 -33.56 -31.84 -31.18
N GLN A 33 -33.47 -32.40 -32.41
CA GLN A 33 -32.70 -33.63 -32.68
C GLN A 33 -31.21 -33.35 -32.41
N LEU A 34 -30.55 -34.17 -31.59
CA LEU A 34 -29.12 -34.07 -31.32
C LEU A 34 -28.28 -34.51 -32.52
N VAL A 35 -27.37 -33.69 -32.93
CA VAL A 35 -26.42 -33.93 -34.04
C VAL A 35 -25.00 -33.65 -33.55
N ASP A 36 -24.03 -34.28 -34.20
CA ASP A 36 -22.62 -34.01 -33.94
C ASP A 36 -22.22 -32.67 -34.57
N MET A 37 -21.64 -31.80 -33.77
CA MET A 37 -21.09 -30.52 -34.20
C MET A 37 -19.63 -30.40 -33.74
N THR A 38 -18.75 -30.03 -34.68
CA THR A 38 -17.33 -29.87 -34.39
C THR A 38 -16.97 -28.38 -34.26
N PHE A 39 -16.27 -28.05 -33.16
CA PHE A 39 -15.76 -26.72 -32.90
C PHE A 39 -14.23 -26.71 -32.86
N GLU A 40 -13.63 -25.66 -33.41
CA GLU A 40 -12.27 -25.29 -33.12
C GLU A 40 -12.19 -24.57 -31.81
N VAL A 41 -11.39 -25.07 -30.89
CA VAL A 41 -11.26 -24.51 -29.54
C VAL A 41 -9.88 -23.93 -29.31
N SER A 42 -9.83 -22.76 -28.68
CA SER A 42 -8.60 -22.11 -28.22
C SER A 42 -8.80 -21.51 -26.83
N ALA A 43 -7.73 -21.38 -26.07
CA ALA A 43 -7.78 -20.74 -24.78
C ALA A 43 -6.54 -19.85 -24.56
N LYS A 44 -6.74 -18.71 -23.92
CA LYS A 44 -5.67 -17.79 -23.56
C LYS A 44 -5.82 -17.34 -22.11
N THR A 45 -4.67 -17.16 -21.46
CA THR A 45 -4.58 -16.50 -20.16
C THR A 45 -3.48 -15.44 -20.25
N SER A 46 -3.65 -14.32 -19.54
CA SER A 46 -2.61 -13.29 -19.50
C SER A 46 -1.53 -13.69 -18.47
N GLN A 47 -0.26 -13.50 -18.84
CA GLN A 47 0.86 -13.79 -17.93
C GLN A 47 1.40 -12.50 -17.29
N ALA A 48 1.69 -12.58 -15.99
CA ALA A 48 2.74 -11.76 -15.40
C ALA A 48 4.08 -12.44 -15.69
N ALA A 49 5.07 -11.66 -16.14
CA ALA A 49 6.34 -12.13 -16.69
C ALA A 49 7.02 -13.32 -15.99
N GLU A 50 7.61 -14.22 -16.78
CA GLU A 50 8.43 -15.39 -16.45
C GLU A 50 7.70 -16.67 -15.99
N VAL A 51 7.42 -17.53 -16.98
CA VAL A 51 7.12 -18.95 -16.74
C VAL A 51 8.22 -19.80 -17.39
N GLN A 52 8.99 -20.51 -16.57
CA GLN A 52 9.87 -21.59 -17.04
C GLN A 52 9.12 -22.92 -17.06
N ASN A 53 9.36 -23.73 -18.08
CA ASN A 53 8.81 -25.04 -18.41
C ASN A 53 8.37 -25.91 -17.24
N VAL A 54 7.08 -26.31 -17.23
CA VAL A 54 6.56 -27.32 -16.32
C VAL A 54 5.79 -28.37 -17.13
N SER A 55 6.13 -29.62 -17.01
CA SER A 55 5.42 -30.74 -17.65
C SER A 55 4.16 -31.07 -16.84
N THR A 56 3.03 -30.54 -17.26
CA THR A 56 1.68 -30.95 -16.82
C THR A 56 0.87 -31.36 -18.06
N LYS A 57 -0.24 -32.05 -17.85
CA LYS A 57 -1.09 -32.50 -18.97
C LYS A 57 -1.64 -31.38 -19.84
N THR A 58 -1.75 -30.16 -19.32
CA THR A 58 -2.07 -28.93 -20.06
C THR A 58 -1.00 -27.91 -19.76
N GLU A 59 -0.41 -27.33 -20.80
CA GLU A 59 0.73 -26.42 -20.67
C GLU A 59 0.32 -25.01 -21.10
N ILE A 60 1.07 -24.04 -20.57
CA ILE A 60 0.95 -22.64 -20.96
C ILE A 60 2.25 -22.20 -21.65
N LYS A 61 2.14 -21.57 -22.82
CA LYS A 61 3.27 -20.97 -23.50
C LYS A 61 3.64 -19.60 -22.92
N GLU A 62 4.84 -19.11 -23.25
CA GLU A 62 5.32 -17.78 -22.82
C GLU A 62 4.39 -16.63 -23.26
N ASP A 63 3.65 -16.81 -24.36
CA ASP A 63 2.67 -15.83 -24.88
C ASP A 63 1.28 -15.91 -24.23
N GLY A 64 1.10 -16.78 -23.21
CA GLY A 64 -0.18 -17.00 -22.53
C GLY A 64 -1.12 -17.97 -23.26
N THR A 65 -0.71 -18.60 -24.36
CA THR A 65 -1.52 -19.63 -25.03
C THR A 65 -1.57 -20.88 -24.17
N VAL A 66 -2.79 -21.35 -23.88
CA VAL A 66 -3.04 -22.62 -23.17
C VAL A 66 -3.03 -23.74 -24.19
N LEU A 67 -2.20 -24.76 -23.98
CA LEU A 67 -2.10 -25.93 -24.83
C LEU A 67 -3.07 -27.01 -24.35
N TRP A 68 -3.87 -27.50 -25.27
CA TRP A 68 -4.74 -28.66 -25.01
C TRP A 68 -3.90 -29.95 -24.92
N SER A 69 -4.36 -30.89 -24.10
CA SER A 69 -3.70 -32.18 -23.89
C SER A 69 -4.58 -33.35 -24.27
N VAL A 70 -3.96 -34.46 -24.63
CA VAL A 70 -4.67 -35.73 -24.86
C VAL A 70 -5.42 -36.13 -23.59
N GLY A 71 -6.73 -36.38 -23.73
CA GLY A 71 -7.62 -36.71 -22.64
C GLY A 71 -8.45 -35.54 -22.12
N ASP A 72 -8.18 -34.29 -22.52
CA ASP A 72 -9.01 -33.15 -22.14
C ASP A 72 -10.44 -33.30 -22.67
N LYS A 73 -11.41 -32.84 -21.86
CA LYS A 73 -12.84 -32.83 -22.19
C LYS A 73 -13.45 -31.47 -21.87
N VAL A 74 -14.52 -31.15 -22.55
CA VAL A 74 -15.29 -29.91 -22.43
C VAL A 74 -16.74 -30.24 -22.13
N SER A 75 -17.37 -29.55 -21.16
CA SER A 75 -18.83 -29.56 -20.98
C SER A 75 -19.45 -28.48 -21.86
N VAL A 76 -20.52 -28.83 -22.56
CA VAL A 76 -21.28 -27.87 -23.39
C VAL A 76 -22.71 -27.81 -22.86
N PHE A 77 -23.19 -26.58 -22.68
CA PHE A 77 -24.55 -26.27 -22.25
C PHE A 77 -25.24 -25.46 -23.35
N TYR A 78 -26.50 -25.78 -23.61
CA TYR A 78 -27.25 -25.11 -24.65
C TYR A 78 -28.69 -24.83 -24.19
N GLU A 79 -29.25 -23.82 -24.82
CA GLU A 79 -30.70 -23.49 -24.71
C GLU A 79 -31.23 -23.24 -26.11
N VAL A 80 -32.41 -23.85 -26.40
CA VAL A 80 -33.16 -23.65 -27.65
C VAL A 80 -34.61 -23.40 -27.29
N ASN A 81 -35.11 -22.20 -27.60
CA ASN A 81 -36.51 -21.79 -27.33
C ASN A 81 -36.91 -21.94 -25.85
N GLY A 82 -35.98 -21.76 -24.91
CA GLY A 82 -36.20 -21.87 -23.47
C GLY A 82 -36.00 -23.28 -22.91
N GLU A 83 -35.78 -24.30 -23.76
CA GLU A 83 -35.39 -25.63 -23.32
C GLU A 83 -33.89 -25.77 -23.21
N THR A 84 -33.40 -26.16 -22.05
CA THR A 84 -31.99 -26.31 -21.74
C THR A 84 -31.51 -27.74 -21.80
N GLY A 85 -30.26 -27.93 -22.18
CA GLY A 85 -29.61 -29.25 -22.16
C GLY A 85 -28.10 -29.13 -22.07
N SER A 86 -27.44 -30.27 -21.89
CA SER A 86 -25.98 -30.33 -21.84
C SER A 86 -25.46 -31.59 -22.54
N SER A 87 -24.20 -31.50 -22.97
CA SER A 87 -23.46 -32.65 -23.47
C SER A 87 -21.97 -32.48 -23.11
N GLU A 88 -21.23 -33.59 -23.15
CA GLU A 88 -19.75 -33.54 -23.03
C GLU A 88 -19.07 -33.86 -24.36
N SER A 89 -17.87 -33.33 -24.56
CA SER A 89 -17.06 -33.74 -25.69
C SER A 89 -16.46 -35.12 -25.46
N GLU A 90 -16.12 -35.80 -26.55
CA GLU A 90 -15.17 -36.90 -26.44
C GLU A 90 -13.80 -36.36 -25.93
N ALA A 91 -13.01 -37.25 -25.32
CA ALA A 91 -11.66 -36.89 -24.89
C ALA A 91 -10.78 -36.57 -26.10
N LEU A 92 -10.03 -35.48 -26.01
CA LEU A 92 -9.09 -35.10 -27.08
C LEU A 92 -8.06 -36.20 -27.35
N THR A 93 -7.77 -36.44 -28.62
CA THR A 93 -6.73 -37.32 -29.07
C THR A 93 -5.54 -36.50 -29.62
N ALA A 94 -4.41 -37.13 -29.81
CA ALA A 94 -3.25 -36.44 -30.41
C ALA A 94 -3.55 -35.85 -31.81
N GLU A 95 -4.49 -36.44 -32.54
CA GLU A 95 -4.91 -35.98 -33.87
C GLU A 95 -5.84 -34.76 -33.83
N SER A 96 -6.56 -34.58 -32.68
CA SER A 96 -7.45 -33.44 -32.45
C SER A 96 -6.70 -32.17 -32.10
N ILE A 97 -5.46 -32.26 -31.65
CA ILE A 97 -4.65 -31.13 -31.12
C ILE A 97 -3.72 -30.65 -32.25
N LYS A 98 -3.77 -29.32 -32.52
CA LYS A 98 -2.98 -28.68 -33.56
C LYS A 98 -1.67 -28.10 -33.02
N THR A 99 -0.72 -27.87 -33.89
CA THR A 99 0.62 -27.32 -33.57
C THR A 99 0.58 -25.86 -33.08
N ASP A 100 -0.50 -25.11 -33.38
CA ASP A 100 -0.71 -23.74 -32.93
C ASP A 100 -1.29 -23.65 -31.51
N GLY A 101 -1.62 -24.78 -30.93
CA GLY A 101 -2.21 -24.85 -29.59
C GLY A 101 -3.74 -24.87 -29.59
N SER A 102 -4.41 -24.80 -30.73
CA SER A 102 -5.84 -25.03 -30.83
C SER A 102 -6.18 -26.54 -30.89
N ALA A 103 -7.42 -26.89 -30.69
CA ALA A 103 -7.88 -28.27 -30.81
C ALA A 103 -9.27 -28.32 -31.47
N SER A 104 -9.63 -29.50 -32.01
CA SER A 104 -10.97 -29.74 -32.52
C SER A 104 -11.76 -30.64 -31.58
N ILE A 105 -12.90 -30.18 -31.09
CA ILE A 105 -13.83 -30.99 -30.26
C ILE A 105 -15.10 -31.26 -31.01
N THR A 106 -15.67 -32.46 -30.82
CA THR A 106 -16.99 -32.82 -31.33
C THR A 106 -17.93 -33.06 -30.16
N VAL A 107 -19.09 -32.42 -30.21
CA VAL A 107 -20.14 -32.49 -29.18
C VAL A 107 -21.50 -32.73 -29.80
N LYS A 108 -22.40 -33.30 -29.04
CA LYS A 108 -23.81 -33.50 -29.45
C LYS A 108 -24.61 -32.26 -29.03
N VAL A 109 -25.16 -31.56 -30.02
CA VAL A 109 -26.02 -30.38 -29.80
C VAL A 109 -27.30 -30.47 -30.60
N PRO A 110 -28.40 -29.77 -30.26
CA PRO A 110 -29.58 -29.71 -31.09
C PRO A 110 -29.28 -29.23 -32.51
N ALA A 111 -29.93 -29.82 -33.49
CA ALA A 111 -29.77 -29.47 -34.91
C ALA A 111 -30.03 -27.98 -35.19
N ALA A 112 -30.75 -27.29 -34.32
CA ALA A 112 -30.94 -25.85 -34.34
C ALA A 112 -29.62 -25.08 -34.49
N PHE A 113 -28.50 -25.58 -33.95
CA PHE A 113 -27.18 -24.91 -34.02
C PHE A 113 -26.51 -25.08 -35.39
N THR A 114 -26.90 -26.03 -36.22
CA THR A 114 -26.35 -26.24 -37.55
C THR A 114 -27.15 -25.56 -38.66
N LEU A 115 -28.33 -24.99 -38.34
CA LEU A 115 -29.18 -24.32 -39.30
C LEU A 115 -28.65 -22.88 -39.57
N GLU A 116 -28.48 -22.49 -40.82
CA GLU A 116 -28.10 -21.13 -41.20
C GLU A 116 -29.20 -20.12 -40.83
N GLN A 117 -30.48 -20.50 -40.98
CA GLN A 117 -31.63 -19.73 -40.57
C GLN A 117 -32.45 -20.53 -39.55
N PHE A 118 -32.55 -20.02 -38.34
CA PHE A 118 -33.35 -20.60 -37.28
C PHE A 118 -34.31 -19.55 -36.73
N GLU A 119 -35.64 -19.84 -36.82
CA GLU A 119 -36.67 -18.97 -36.27
C GLU A 119 -36.89 -19.29 -34.81
N GLY A 120 -36.07 -18.71 -33.92
CA GLY A 120 -36.16 -18.94 -32.49
C GLY A 120 -34.93 -18.40 -31.75
N THR A 121 -34.88 -18.63 -30.45
CA THR A 121 -33.70 -18.29 -29.60
C THR A 121 -32.82 -19.52 -29.43
N ARG A 122 -31.53 -19.35 -29.56
CA ARG A 122 -30.53 -20.38 -29.27
C ARG A 122 -29.29 -19.75 -28.63
N SER A 123 -28.78 -20.37 -27.59
CA SER A 123 -27.51 -20.02 -26.98
C SER A 123 -26.73 -21.27 -26.60
N LEU A 124 -25.41 -21.20 -26.73
CA LEU A 124 -24.50 -22.27 -26.37
C LEU A 124 -23.30 -21.69 -25.66
N SER A 125 -22.91 -22.35 -24.60
CA SER A 125 -21.70 -22.01 -23.84
C SER A 125 -20.96 -23.31 -23.48
N ALA A 126 -19.66 -23.21 -23.30
CA ALA A 126 -18.81 -24.34 -22.98
C ALA A 126 -17.91 -24.04 -21.77
N VAL A 127 -17.60 -25.07 -21.00
CA VAL A 127 -16.74 -25.01 -19.81
C VAL A 127 -15.57 -25.97 -19.99
N TYR A 128 -14.39 -25.49 -19.67
CA TYR A 128 -13.17 -26.29 -19.57
C TYR A 128 -12.47 -26.01 -18.21
N PRO A 129 -11.92 -27.00 -17.52
CA PRO A 129 -12.10 -28.45 -17.75
C PRO A 129 -13.55 -28.87 -17.56
N PHE A 130 -13.87 -30.11 -17.98
CA PHE A 130 -15.19 -30.68 -17.76
C PHE A 130 -15.61 -30.50 -16.29
N ASP A 131 -16.73 -29.82 -16.10
CA ASP A 131 -17.27 -29.53 -14.76
C ASP A 131 -18.73 -29.93 -14.65
N ALA A 132 -18.99 -31.00 -13.91
CA ALA A 132 -20.34 -31.50 -13.66
C ALA A 132 -21.15 -30.58 -12.71
N THR A 133 -20.54 -29.62 -12.05
CA THR A 133 -21.19 -28.69 -11.11
C THR A 133 -21.56 -27.35 -11.73
N ALA A 134 -21.12 -27.09 -12.96
CA ALA A 134 -21.50 -25.88 -13.69
C ALA A 134 -23.03 -25.81 -13.89
N THR A 135 -23.60 -24.63 -13.69
CA THR A 135 -25.03 -24.39 -13.91
C THR A 135 -25.22 -23.44 -15.08
N PHE A 136 -26.30 -23.67 -15.83
CA PHE A 136 -26.64 -22.85 -16.98
C PHE A 136 -28.05 -22.28 -16.79
N GLU A 137 -28.13 -20.95 -16.67
CA GLU A 137 -29.35 -20.21 -16.46
C GLU A 137 -29.38 -18.93 -17.30
N GLY A 138 -30.49 -18.70 -18.00
CA GLY A 138 -30.70 -17.50 -18.81
C GLY A 138 -29.65 -17.30 -19.91
N GLY A 139 -29.19 -18.40 -20.51
CA GLY A 139 -28.17 -18.38 -21.57
C GLY A 139 -26.73 -18.18 -21.08
N LYS A 140 -26.51 -18.18 -19.77
CA LYS A 140 -25.17 -17.96 -19.17
C LYS A 140 -24.73 -19.11 -18.28
N ILE A 141 -23.46 -19.43 -18.33
CA ILE A 141 -22.82 -20.38 -17.44
C ILE A 141 -22.37 -19.69 -16.15
N ASN A 142 -22.69 -20.31 -15.02
CA ASN A 142 -22.13 -19.99 -13.73
C ASN A 142 -21.17 -21.10 -13.31
N VAL A 143 -19.92 -20.74 -13.13
CA VAL A 143 -18.87 -21.62 -12.63
C VAL A 143 -18.22 -20.99 -11.39
N SER A 144 -17.82 -21.83 -10.45
CA SER A 144 -17.10 -21.39 -9.27
C SER A 144 -15.90 -22.29 -9.04
N ALA A 145 -14.75 -21.69 -8.70
CA ALA A 145 -13.58 -22.47 -8.31
C ALA A 145 -13.92 -23.34 -7.08
N PRO A 146 -13.70 -24.66 -7.15
CA PRO A 146 -13.91 -25.52 -6.00
C PRO A 146 -12.93 -25.15 -4.88
N LYS A 147 -13.37 -25.26 -3.62
CA LYS A 147 -12.50 -25.02 -2.46
C LYS A 147 -11.42 -26.10 -2.30
N VAL A 148 -11.66 -27.29 -2.83
CA VAL A 148 -10.67 -28.39 -2.85
C VAL A 148 -10.32 -28.67 -4.31
N GLN A 149 -9.04 -28.58 -4.63
CA GLN A 149 -8.51 -28.76 -5.98
C GLN A 149 -7.34 -29.76 -5.97
N ASP A 150 -6.94 -30.28 -7.12
CA ASP A 150 -5.82 -31.22 -7.25
C ASP A 150 -4.47 -30.54 -7.54
N GLY A 151 -4.46 -29.21 -7.66
CA GLY A 151 -3.27 -28.43 -7.91
C GLY A 151 -2.72 -28.49 -9.34
N THR A 152 -3.41 -29.16 -10.29
CA THR A 152 -3.00 -29.19 -11.68
C THR A 152 -3.40 -27.92 -12.41
N PHE A 153 -2.61 -27.51 -13.42
CA PHE A 153 -2.97 -26.37 -14.24
C PHE A 153 -4.30 -26.59 -14.97
N ALA A 154 -4.57 -27.80 -15.43
CA ALA A 154 -5.78 -28.16 -16.12
C ALA A 154 -7.03 -27.87 -15.28
N HIS A 155 -7.10 -28.35 -14.03
CA HIS A 155 -8.22 -28.08 -13.14
C HIS A 155 -8.30 -26.63 -12.67
N ALA A 156 -7.18 -25.94 -12.55
CA ALA A 156 -7.13 -24.53 -12.19
C ALA A 156 -7.53 -23.60 -13.36
N SER A 157 -7.48 -24.07 -14.62
CA SER A 157 -7.80 -23.30 -15.84
C SER A 157 -9.30 -23.18 -16.08
N LEU A 158 -10.13 -23.02 -15.06
CA LEU A 158 -11.59 -22.91 -15.19
C LEU A 158 -11.99 -21.80 -16.16
N SER A 159 -12.36 -22.21 -17.38
CA SER A 159 -12.57 -21.31 -18.50
C SER A 159 -13.96 -21.51 -19.11
N VAL A 160 -14.54 -20.43 -19.61
CA VAL A 160 -15.84 -20.43 -20.26
C VAL A 160 -15.70 -19.85 -21.65
N ALA A 161 -16.37 -20.45 -22.62
CA ALA A 161 -16.53 -19.91 -23.96
C ALA A 161 -18.01 -19.74 -24.29
N GLU A 162 -18.37 -18.60 -24.87
CA GLU A 162 -19.72 -18.34 -25.39
C GLU A 162 -19.71 -18.51 -26.91
N TRP A 163 -20.71 -19.17 -27.45
CA TRP A 163 -20.86 -19.34 -28.89
C TRP A 163 -21.32 -18.04 -29.55
N ASN A 164 -20.65 -17.63 -30.59
CA ASN A 164 -20.88 -16.39 -31.31
C ASN A 164 -21.52 -16.61 -32.72
N GLY A 165 -22.02 -17.82 -32.98
CA GLY A 165 -22.56 -18.18 -34.27
C GLY A 165 -21.56 -18.85 -35.23
N SER A 166 -20.29 -18.95 -34.87
CA SER A 166 -19.24 -19.60 -35.65
C SER A 166 -18.88 -20.98 -35.10
N ASN A 167 -18.12 -21.75 -35.87
CA ASN A 167 -17.59 -23.06 -35.46
C ASN A 167 -16.32 -22.92 -34.62
N SER A 168 -16.12 -21.81 -33.93
CA SER A 168 -14.99 -21.59 -33.04
C SER A 168 -15.45 -21.17 -31.67
N LEU A 169 -14.80 -21.72 -30.62
CA LEU A 169 -15.00 -21.35 -29.23
C LEU A 169 -13.69 -20.87 -28.62
N THR A 170 -13.69 -19.65 -28.14
CA THR A 170 -12.54 -19.07 -27.44
C THR A 170 -12.82 -19.09 -25.95
N PHE A 171 -12.02 -19.85 -25.22
CA PHE A 171 -12.16 -20.00 -23.79
C PHE A 171 -11.46 -18.88 -23.03
N GLU A 172 -12.15 -18.23 -22.12
CA GLU A 172 -11.63 -17.23 -21.19
C GLU A 172 -11.62 -17.77 -19.77
N ASN A 173 -10.48 -17.74 -19.12
CA ASN A 173 -10.35 -18.18 -17.73
C ASN A 173 -11.15 -17.26 -16.81
N GLN A 174 -11.97 -17.86 -15.94
CA GLN A 174 -12.87 -17.13 -15.04
C GLN A 174 -12.24 -16.79 -13.68
N CYS A 175 -11.10 -17.40 -13.36
CA CYS A 175 -10.37 -17.24 -12.10
C CYS A 175 -9.02 -16.56 -12.33
N GLY A 176 -8.42 -16.07 -11.27
CA GLY A 176 -6.98 -15.85 -11.21
C GLY A 176 -6.29 -17.15 -10.81
N LEU A 177 -5.11 -17.39 -11.32
CA LEU A 177 -4.31 -18.58 -11.07
C LEU A 177 -3.13 -18.24 -10.17
N LEU A 178 -3.04 -18.89 -9.03
CA LEU A 178 -1.88 -18.77 -8.15
C LEU A 178 -0.93 -19.94 -8.42
N ARG A 179 0.28 -19.65 -8.89
CA ARG A 179 1.32 -20.65 -9.17
C ARG A 179 2.22 -20.79 -7.95
N ILE A 180 2.32 -22.01 -7.42
CA ILE A 180 3.03 -22.35 -6.20
C ILE A 180 4.09 -23.39 -6.53
N GLU A 181 5.32 -23.18 -6.08
CA GLU A 181 6.41 -24.14 -6.17
C GLU A 181 6.65 -24.78 -4.81
N ALA A 182 6.19 -26.02 -4.61
CA ALA A 182 6.48 -26.82 -3.43
C ALA A 182 7.79 -27.59 -3.64
N VAL A 183 8.72 -27.47 -2.71
CA VAL A 183 10.08 -28.05 -2.83
C VAL A 183 10.23 -29.31 -1.98
N ASP A 184 9.40 -29.47 -0.94
CA ASP A 184 9.47 -30.62 -0.05
C ASP A 184 8.77 -31.85 -0.64
N ALA A 185 9.46 -32.99 -0.64
CA ALA A 185 8.92 -34.27 -1.14
C ALA A 185 7.79 -34.86 -0.26
N ALA A 186 7.67 -34.42 1.00
CA ALA A 186 6.62 -34.86 1.93
C ALA A 186 5.30 -34.10 1.81
N VAL A 187 5.23 -33.06 0.95
CA VAL A 187 4.02 -32.27 0.80
C VAL A 187 2.86 -33.12 0.28
N TYR A 188 1.79 -33.13 1.05
CA TYR A 188 0.57 -33.85 0.75
C TYR A 188 -0.61 -32.89 0.50
N LYS A 189 -0.58 -31.71 1.11
CA LYS A 189 -1.61 -30.69 0.99
C LYS A 189 -1.02 -29.28 0.96
N ILE A 190 -1.60 -28.41 0.14
CA ILE A 190 -1.31 -26.97 0.10
C ILE A 190 -2.59 -26.23 0.45
N THR A 191 -2.57 -25.43 1.52
CA THR A 191 -3.72 -24.61 1.92
C THR A 191 -3.41 -23.13 1.70
N LEU A 192 -4.25 -22.45 0.94
CA LEU A 192 -4.22 -21.01 0.74
C LEU A 192 -5.16 -20.34 1.74
N LYS A 193 -4.67 -19.33 2.45
CA LYS A 193 -5.45 -18.61 3.46
C LYS A 193 -5.47 -17.11 3.17
N SER A 194 -6.59 -16.48 3.55
CA SER A 194 -6.71 -15.02 3.61
C SER A 194 -7.29 -14.65 4.97
N ALA A 195 -6.63 -13.75 5.69
CA ALA A 195 -6.96 -13.38 7.07
C ALA A 195 -7.22 -14.63 7.96
N ASP A 196 -6.32 -15.63 7.87
CA ASP A 196 -6.37 -16.93 8.54
C ASP A 196 -7.52 -17.88 8.16
N ALA A 197 -8.43 -17.49 7.27
CA ALA A 197 -9.47 -18.36 6.73
C ALA A 197 -8.96 -19.15 5.51
N ASP A 198 -9.27 -20.44 5.45
CA ASP A 198 -8.97 -21.28 4.29
C ASP A 198 -9.81 -20.86 3.10
N ILE A 199 -9.16 -20.49 1.99
CA ILE A 199 -9.83 -20.10 0.75
C ILE A 199 -9.79 -21.21 -0.28
N VAL A 200 -8.66 -21.90 -0.43
CA VAL A 200 -8.48 -23.06 -1.32
C VAL A 200 -7.54 -24.07 -0.67
N THR A 201 -7.83 -25.33 -0.85
CA THR A 201 -6.96 -26.45 -0.48
C THR A 201 -6.62 -27.25 -1.72
N LEU A 202 -5.33 -27.49 -1.96
CA LEU A 202 -4.84 -28.39 -3.00
C LEU A 202 -4.44 -29.73 -2.39
N ASN A 203 -4.96 -30.83 -2.93
CA ASN A 203 -4.46 -32.17 -2.61
C ASN A 203 -3.36 -32.51 -3.63
N VAL A 204 -2.14 -32.65 -3.15
CA VAL A 204 -0.95 -32.75 -3.99
C VAL A 204 -0.12 -33.98 -3.58
N SER A 205 0.93 -34.29 -4.32
CA SER A 205 1.84 -35.38 -3.97
C SER A 205 3.28 -34.96 -4.24
N GLY A 206 3.99 -34.61 -3.17
CA GLY A 206 5.42 -34.33 -3.19
C GLY A 206 5.80 -32.95 -3.73
N ALA A 207 7.07 -32.81 -4.06
CA ALA A 207 7.60 -31.59 -4.66
C ALA A 207 7.08 -31.37 -6.08
N GLY A 208 6.77 -30.12 -6.43
CA GLY A 208 6.24 -29.79 -7.75
C GLY A 208 5.78 -28.35 -7.87
N THR A 209 5.33 -28.02 -9.08
CA THR A 209 4.61 -26.76 -9.33
C THR A 209 3.12 -27.04 -9.38
N TYR A 210 2.40 -26.29 -8.57
CA TYR A 210 0.95 -26.45 -8.43
C TYR A 210 0.23 -25.14 -8.73
N TYR A 211 -1.02 -25.26 -9.16
CA TYR A 211 -1.86 -24.12 -9.51
C TYR A 211 -3.16 -24.17 -8.71
N ALA A 212 -3.54 -23.02 -8.19
CA ALA A 212 -4.81 -22.82 -7.52
C ALA A 212 -5.66 -21.81 -8.28
N ALA A 213 -6.89 -22.20 -8.60
CA ALA A 213 -7.91 -21.28 -9.09
C ALA A 213 -8.52 -20.52 -7.92
N VAL A 214 -8.50 -19.20 -7.98
CA VAL A 214 -9.08 -18.32 -6.98
C VAL A 214 -9.98 -17.29 -7.67
N ALA A 215 -11.18 -17.07 -7.15
CA ALA A 215 -12.08 -16.06 -7.68
C ALA A 215 -11.40 -14.66 -7.62
N PRO A 216 -11.63 -13.80 -8.62
CA PRO A 216 -11.08 -12.44 -8.61
C PRO A 216 -11.42 -11.70 -7.32
N SER A 217 -10.43 -11.28 -6.58
CA SER A 217 -10.58 -10.69 -5.24
C SER A 217 -9.27 -10.06 -4.76
N THR A 218 -9.36 -9.29 -3.69
CA THR A 218 -8.19 -8.85 -2.93
C THR A 218 -8.10 -9.69 -1.66
N LEU A 219 -7.00 -10.42 -1.50
CA LEU A 219 -6.74 -11.31 -0.37
C LEU A 219 -5.85 -10.59 0.64
N GLU A 220 -6.41 -10.30 1.81
CA GLU A 220 -5.68 -9.68 2.92
C GLU A 220 -5.01 -10.75 3.79
N GLY A 221 -3.83 -10.45 4.34
CA GLY A 221 -3.10 -11.40 5.19
C GLY A 221 -2.91 -12.76 4.53
N PHE A 222 -2.57 -12.76 3.24
CA PHE A 222 -2.49 -13.98 2.44
C PHE A 222 -1.31 -14.87 2.86
N SER A 223 -1.57 -16.17 2.99
CA SER A 223 -0.52 -17.15 3.23
C SER A 223 -0.73 -18.47 2.49
N VAL A 224 0.37 -19.16 2.25
CA VAL A 224 0.43 -20.52 1.68
C VAL A 224 1.00 -21.43 2.75
N VAL A 225 0.27 -22.48 3.11
CA VAL A 225 0.68 -23.48 4.10
C VAL A 225 0.82 -24.82 3.41
N LEU A 226 1.98 -25.47 3.58
CA LEU A 226 2.24 -26.83 3.13
C LEU A 226 2.14 -27.77 4.32
N THR A 227 1.42 -28.89 4.17
CA THR A 227 1.31 -29.91 5.22
C THR A 227 1.63 -31.30 4.67
N ASP A 228 2.12 -32.20 5.52
CA ASP A 228 2.30 -33.60 5.21
C ASP A 228 0.98 -34.39 5.30
N ALA A 229 1.06 -35.72 5.17
CA ALA A 229 -0.10 -36.61 5.22
C ALA A 229 -0.72 -36.71 6.63
N GLU A 230 0.05 -36.46 7.68
CA GLU A 230 -0.36 -36.45 9.08
C GLU A 230 -0.99 -35.10 9.47
N GLY A 231 -0.86 -34.08 8.60
CA GLY A 231 -1.39 -32.74 8.83
C GLY A 231 -0.41 -31.78 9.54
N GLU A 232 0.84 -32.19 9.72
CA GLU A 232 1.89 -31.34 10.29
C GLU A 232 2.35 -30.28 9.28
N GLU A 233 2.53 -29.06 9.75
CA GLU A 233 2.97 -27.94 8.90
C GLU A 233 4.46 -28.10 8.51
N LEU A 234 4.72 -28.26 7.22
CA LEU A 234 6.06 -28.37 6.65
C LEU A 234 6.66 -27.01 6.29
N ALA A 235 5.83 -26.13 5.77
CA ALA A 235 6.25 -24.78 5.38
C ALA A 235 5.07 -23.82 5.36
N LYS A 236 5.37 -22.54 5.61
CA LYS A 236 4.40 -21.45 5.50
C LYS A 236 5.06 -20.22 4.87
N LYS A 237 4.45 -19.69 3.84
CA LYS A 237 4.84 -18.40 3.24
C LYS A 237 3.74 -17.39 3.48
N VAL A 238 4.08 -16.26 4.10
CA VAL A 238 3.15 -15.14 4.33
C VAL A 238 3.52 -14.00 3.40
N THR A 239 2.53 -13.38 2.75
CA THR A 239 2.76 -12.17 1.95
C THR A 239 2.46 -10.95 2.80
N ALA A 240 3.40 -9.99 2.82
CA ALA A 240 3.27 -8.75 3.60
C ALA A 240 2.28 -7.74 3.02
N LYS A 241 1.76 -7.97 1.82
CA LYS A 241 0.80 -7.11 1.13
C LYS A 241 -0.46 -7.88 0.81
N SER A 242 -1.57 -7.16 0.67
CA SER A 242 -2.76 -7.71 0.04
C SER A 242 -2.40 -8.25 -1.36
N LEU A 243 -2.90 -9.43 -1.68
CA LEU A 243 -2.70 -10.06 -2.97
C LEU A 243 -3.94 -9.80 -3.83
N VAL A 244 -3.76 -9.08 -4.94
CA VAL A 244 -4.84 -8.84 -5.89
C VAL A 244 -4.86 -9.99 -6.88
N VAL A 245 -5.98 -10.71 -6.92
CA VAL A 245 -6.24 -11.82 -7.84
C VAL A 245 -7.15 -11.29 -8.94
N GLU A 246 -6.66 -11.29 -10.17
CA GLU A 246 -7.38 -10.81 -11.35
C GLU A 246 -7.78 -11.97 -12.25
N LYS A 247 -8.94 -11.85 -12.91
CA LYS A 247 -9.47 -12.82 -13.87
C LYS A 247 -8.45 -13.06 -15.01
N GLY A 248 -8.15 -14.33 -15.27
CA GLY A 248 -7.28 -14.73 -16.39
C GLY A 248 -5.78 -14.46 -16.17
N HIS A 249 -5.36 -14.00 -14.99
CA HIS A 249 -3.96 -13.71 -14.69
C HIS A 249 -3.31 -14.83 -13.89
N VAL A 250 -2.04 -15.15 -14.21
CA VAL A 250 -1.21 -16.06 -13.42
C VAL A 250 -0.31 -15.26 -12.51
N LEU A 251 -0.44 -15.47 -11.20
CA LEU A 251 0.36 -14.84 -10.16
C LEU A 251 1.36 -15.86 -9.60
N PRO A 252 2.66 -15.72 -9.89
CA PRO A 252 3.67 -16.60 -9.32
C PRO A 252 3.91 -16.23 -7.86
N LEU A 253 3.64 -17.16 -6.95
CA LEU A 253 3.94 -17.03 -5.53
C LEU A 253 5.38 -17.48 -5.20
N GLY A 254 6.06 -18.08 -6.20
CA GLY A 254 7.41 -18.60 -6.08
C GLY A 254 7.51 -19.83 -5.17
N LYS A 255 8.73 -20.13 -4.72
CA LYS A 255 9.00 -21.31 -3.90
C LYS A 255 8.44 -21.17 -2.49
N VAL A 256 7.74 -22.21 -2.06
CA VAL A 256 7.34 -22.43 -0.67
C VAL A 256 8.20 -23.58 -0.17
N VAL A 257 9.05 -23.31 0.77
CA VAL A 257 10.16 -24.18 1.12
C VAL A 257 9.81 -25.04 2.32
N GLY A 258 10.27 -26.29 2.30
CA GLY A 258 9.95 -27.29 3.29
C GLY A 258 10.83 -27.25 4.54
N PHE A 259 10.80 -28.35 5.28
CA PHE A 259 11.36 -28.46 6.64
C PHE A 259 12.89 -28.25 6.73
N ASP A 260 13.62 -28.58 5.69
CA ASP A 260 15.08 -28.45 5.66
C ASP A 260 15.58 -27.00 5.73
N ASP A 261 14.65 -26.04 5.57
CA ASP A 261 14.95 -24.61 5.64
C ASP A 261 14.52 -23.98 6.98
N ARG A 262 14.19 -24.77 7.98
CA ARG A 262 13.91 -24.33 9.35
C ARG A 262 15.19 -24.28 10.16
N PHE A 263 15.35 -23.19 10.89
CA PHE A 263 16.48 -23.00 11.79
C PHE A 263 16.00 -22.47 13.13
N TYR A 264 16.17 -23.27 14.16
CA TYR A 264 15.70 -22.98 15.50
C TYR A 264 16.79 -22.31 16.32
N VAL A 265 16.47 -21.18 16.95
CA VAL A 265 17.45 -20.38 17.71
C VAL A 265 16.93 -20.14 19.13
N SER A 266 17.75 -20.38 20.12
CA SER A 266 17.49 -20.07 21.52
C SER A 266 18.59 -19.18 22.09
N VAL A 267 18.30 -18.49 23.21
CA VAL A 267 19.28 -17.61 23.88
C VAL A 267 20.56 -18.35 24.19
N GLU A 268 20.43 -19.56 24.75
CA GLU A 268 21.52 -20.49 24.96
C GLU A 268 21.40 -21.64 23.97
N ALA A 269 22.43 -21.85 23.17
CA ALA A 269 22.48 -22.96 22.24
C ALA A 269 22.34 -24.30 22.95
N LYS A 270 21.56 -25.23 22.39
CA LYS A 270 21.23 -26.52 23.00
C LYS A 270 21.71 -27.69 22.14
N GLY A 271 21.94 -28.84 22.77
CA GLY A 271 22.27 -30.07 22.08
C GLY A 271 23.41 -29.93 21.07
N ARG A 272 23.14 -30.30 19.80
CA ARG A 272 24.12 -30.21 18.69
C ARG A 272 24.37 -28.81 18.20
N LYS A 273 23.51 -27.85 18.57
CA LYS A 273 23.55 -26.42 18.14
C LYS A 273 23.43 -26.23 16.63
N ASP A 274 22.87 -27.19 15.94
CA ASP A 274 22.71 -27.18 14.48
C ASP A 274 21.43 -26.51 14.01
N GLY A 275 20.56 -26.07 14.92
CA GLY A 275 19.31 -25.42 14.63
C GLY A 275 18.23 -26.30 14.03
N SER A 276 18.40 -27.63 14.04
CA SER A 276 17.46 -28.58 13.43
C SER A 276 16.10 -28.67 14.13
N ASN A 277 16.08 -28.40 15.44
CA ASN A 277 14.87 -28.30 16.27
C ASN A 277 15.21 -27.62 17.61
N TRP A 278 14.21 -27.42 18.51
CA TRP A 278 14.40 -26.74 19.79
C TRP A 278 15.36 -27.50 20.77
N ASP A 279 15.45 -28.80 20.67
CA ASP A 279 16.39 -29.60 21.52
C ASP A 279 17.82 -29.46 21.04
N ASN A 280 18.03 -29.08 19.79
CA ASN A 280 19.31 -28.80 19.16
C ASN A 280 19.44 -27.35 18.68
N ALA A 281 18.75 -26.43 19.36
CA ALA A 281 18.68 -25.05 18.95
C ALA A 281 20.06 -24.38 18.90
N ALA A 282 20.29 -23.62 17.84
CA ALA A 282 21.45 -22.78 17.65
C ALA A 282 21.42 -21.57 18.59
N GLY A 283 22.53 -20.89 18.76
CA GLY A 283 22.62 -19.59 19.37
C GLY A 283 22.87 -18.49 18.32
N LEU A 284 23.13 -17.26 18.79
CA LEU A 284 23.46 -16.14 17.88
C LEU A 284 24.75 -16.38 17.08
N THR A 285 25.70 -17.12 17.61
CA THR A 285 26.96 -17.41 16.90
C THR A 285 26.71 -18.27 15.66
N GLU A 286 25.89 -19.30 15.78
CA GLU A 286 25.54 -20.19 14.70
C GLU A 286 24.60 -19.48 13.69
N LEU A 287 23.65 -18.65 14.17
CA LEU A 287 22.84 -17.82 13.31
C LEU A 287 23.69 -16.86 12.47
N LYS A 288 24.68 -16.23 13.08
CA LYS A 288 25.63 -15.35 12.37
C LYS A 288 26.42 -16.12 11.30
N ALA A 289 26.85 -17.35 11.59
CA ALA A 289 27.53 -18.18 10.62
C ALA A 289 26.62 -18.59 9.46
N LEU A 290 25.34 -18.91 9.73
CA LEU A 290 24.33 -19.19 8.72
C LEU A 290 24.12 -17.98 7.78
N LEU A 291 23.96 -16.78 8.33
CA LEU A 291 23.74 -15.55 7.54
C LEU A 291 24.94 -15.20 6.65
N ALA A 292 26.17 -15.52 7.10
CA ALA A 292 27.38 -15.28 6.32
C ALA A 292 27.55 -16.28 5.15
N ASN A 293 27.07 -17.51 5.30
CA ASN A 293 27.25 -18.59 4.33
C ASN A 293 25.98 -19.42 4.14
N PRO A 294 24.86 -18.83 3.70
CA PRO A 294 23.66 -19.59 3.41
C PRO A 294 23.87 -20.42 2.14
N ALA A 295 23.13 -21.52 2.00
CA ALA A 295 23.07 -22.22 0.72
C ALA A 295 22.56 -21.28 -0.38
N LYS A 296 23.11 -21.37 -1.59
CA LYS A 296 22.72 -20.52 -2.71
C LYS A 296 21.23 -20.72 -3.03
N GLY A 297 20.47 -19.65 -3.03
CA GLY A 297 19.02 -19.67 -3.26
C GLY A 297 18.21 -20.20 -2.09
N ALA A 298 18.82 -20.30 -0.88
CA ALA A 298 18.12 -20.75 0.29
C ALA A 298 17.07 -19.74 0.74
N VAL A 299 15.90 -20.24 1.12
CA VAL A 299 14.90 -19.50 1.90
C VAL A 299 14.93 -20.10 3.30
N MET A 300 15.34 -19.31 4.28
CA MET A 300 15.54 -19.78 5.65
C MET A 300 14.46 -19.25 6.59
N ASN A 301 13.71 -20.13 7.22
CA ASN A 301 12.78 -19.82 8.30
C ASN A 301 13.47 -19.95 9.64
N VAL A 302 13.80 -18.84 10.26
CA VAL A 302 14.48 -18.78 11.55
C VAL A 302 13.45 -18.59 12.66
N TYR A 303 13.27 -19.58 13.50
CA TYR A 303 12.35 -19.54 14.63
C TYR A 303 13.13 -19.26 15.92
N MET A 304 12.73 -18.21 16.63
CA MET A 304 13.46 -17.73 17.79
C MET A 304 12.63 -17.83 19.07
N SER A 305 13.19 -18.45 20.10
CA SER A 305 12.54 -18.54 21.39
C SER A 305 12.55 -17.21 22.14
N ALA A 306 11.65 -17.08 23.11
CA ALA A 306 11.63 -15.96 24.05
C ALA A 306 12.97 -15.80 24.78
N GLY A 307 13.38 -14.55 24.98
CA GLY A 307 14.55 -14.17 25.74
C GLY A 307 15.33 -13.03 25.11
N ILE A 308 16.45 -12.65 25.76
CA ILE A 308 17.28 -11.53 25.33
C ILE A 308 18.53 -12.07 24.60
N TYR A 309 18.64 -11.71 23.33
CA TYR A 309 19.76 -12.03 22.46
C TYR A 309 20.71 -10.83 22.40
N SER A 310 21.83 -10.90 23.13
CA SER A 310 22.81 -9.82 23.20
C SER A 310 23.66 -9.76 21.93
N VAL A 311 23.49 -8.70 21.13
CA VAL A 311 24.19 -8.50 19.87
C VAL A 311 25.42 -7.62 20.09
N THR A 312 26.59 -8.23 20.13
CA THR A 312 27.88 -7.54 20.31
C THR A 312 28.54 -7.10 19.00
N ALA A 313 28.10 -7.68 17.88
CA ALA A 313 28.46 -7.31 16.53
C ALA A 313 27.29 -7.64 15.59
N ALA A 314 26.99 -6.75 14.67
CA ALA A 314 25.83 -6.86 13.79
C ALA A 314 25.75 -8.20 13.07
N LEU A 315 24.52 -8.72 12.96
CA LEU A 315 24.14 -9.79 12.07
C LEU A 315 24.10 -9.23 10.64
N VAL A 316 24.65 -9.92 9.66
CA VAL A 316 24.74 -9.43 8.28
C VAL A 316 24.22 -10.48 7.32
N SER A 317 23.18 -10.14 6.55
CA SER A 317 22.71 -10.91 5.40
C SER A 317 23.19 -10.24 4.11
N GLU A 318 24.15 -10.88 3.42
CA GLU A 318 24.78 -10.34 2.20
C GLU A 318 24.95 -11.37 1.09
N ALA A 319 24.44 -12.58 1.27
CA ALA A 319 24.46 -13.61 0.25
C ALA A 319 23.38 -13.35 -0.81
N GLU A 320 23.79 -13.37 -2.07
CA GLU A 320 22.87 -13.17 -3.19
C GLU A 320 21.90 -14.34 -3.33
N GLY A 321 20.61 -14.02 -3.45
CA GLY A 321 19.55 -15.02 -3.62
C GLY A 321 19.21 -15.81 -2.36
N ALA A 322 19.67 -15.40 -1.16
CA ALA A 322 19.25 -15.99 0.10
C ALA A 322 18.20 -15.10 0.77
N ASP A 323 17.06 -15.68 1.13
CA ASP A 323 15.96 -15.01 1.80
C ASP A 323 15.82 -15.53 3.23
N PHE A 324 15.57 -14.63 4.17
CA PHE A 324 15.43 -14.98 5.59
C PHE A 324 14.09 -14.52 6.13
N SER A 325 13.36 -15.43 6.78
CA SER A 325 12.16 -15.11 7.54
C SER A 325 12.43 -15.39 9.01
N VAL A 326 12.47 -14.35 9.86
CA VAL A 326 12.83 -14.44 11.26
C VAL A 326 11.59 -14.21 12.11
N TYR A 327 11.18 -15.27 12.82
CA TYR A 327 9.97 -15.29 13.63
C TYR A 327 10.31 -15.33 15.11
N GLY A 328 9.87 -14.35 15.87
CA GLY A 328 9.94 -14.36 17.34
C GLY A 328 8.65 -14.88 17.97
N GLY A 329 8.62 -14.93 19.30
CA GLY A 329 7.41 -15.23 20.07
C GLY A 329 7.22 -16.70 20.43
N TYR A 330 8.22 -17.55 20.27
CA TYR A 330 8.14 -18.95 20.68
C TYR A 330 8.51 -19.15 22.16
N PRO A 331 7.86 -20.11 22.87
CA PRO A 331 8.20 -20.37 24.27
C PRO A 331 9.66 -20.77 24.45
N ALA A 332 10.32 -20.29 25.49
CA ALA A 332 11.71 -20.67 25.83
C ALA A 332 11.88 -22.18 26.12
N GLY A 333 10.80 -22.85 26.54
CA GLY A 333 10.74 -24.27 26.82
C GLY A 333 10.22 -25.13 25.67
N ALA A 334 10.08 -24.61 24.46
CA ALA A 334 9.65 -25.39 23.31
C ALA A 334 10.60 -26.58 23.02
N LYS A 335 10.05 -27.68 22.54
CA LYS A 335 10.76 -28.93 22.31
C LYS A 335 10.48 -29.48 20.91
N ALA A 336 11.35 -30.39 20.47
CA ALA A 336 11.32 -30.99 19.15
C ALA A 336 11.19 -29.91 18.05
N ALA A 337 10.42 -30.13 17.03
CA ALA A 337 10.18 -29.15 15.95
C ALA A 337 8.86 -28.40 16.11
N SER A 338 8.25 -28.39 17.29
CA SER A 338 6.95 -27.78 17.55
C SER A 338 6.98 -26.26 17.34
N LEU A 339 6.05 -25.76 16.55
CA LEU A 339 5.80 -24.31 16.36
C LEU A 339 4.59 -23.83 17.17
N ALA A 340 4.06 -24.68 18.04
CA ALA A 340 2.91 -24.34 18.89
C ALA A 340 3.26 -23.30 19.96
N GLY A 341 2.26 -22.55 20.40
CA GLY A 341 2.39 -21.58 21.48
C GLY A 341 3.12 -20.29 21.10
N ARG A 342 3.27 -20.00 19.81
CA ARG A 342 3.80 -18.72 19.35
C ARG A 342 2.89 -17.55 19.77
N ASP A 343 3.43 -16.64 20.59
CA ASP A 343 2.80 -15.41 20.99
C ASP A 343 3.89 -14.37 21.32
N ALA A 344 4.09 -13.41 20.45
CA ALA A 344 5.15 -12.40 20.60
C ALA A 344 4.90 -11.43 21.78
N LYS A 345 3.66 -11.32 22.29
CA LYS A 345 3.35 -10.50 23.46
C LYS A 345 3.70 -11.19 24.76
N VAL A 346 3.55 -12.51 24.81
CA VAL A 346 3.84 -13.34 25.98
C VAL A 346 5.30 -13.80 25.98
N ASN A 347 5.77 -14.22 24.82
CA ASN A 347 7.09 -14.83 24.61
C ASN A 347 8.02 -13.83 23.90
N ALA A 348 8.32 -12.72 24.54
CA ALA A 348 9.12 -11.66 23.92
C ALA A 348 10.51 -12.15 23.48
N THR A 349 10.80 -12.02 22.20
CA THR A 349 12.11 -12.31 21.59
C THR A 349 12.82 -10.99 21.32
N ILE A 350 13.91 -10.72 22.03
CA ILE A 350 14.53 -9.41 22.10
C ILE A 350 15.96 -9.46 21.58
N PHE A 351 16.24 -8.77 20.49
CA PHE A 351 17.61 -8.43 20.08
C PHE A 351 18.07 -7.17 20.79
N ASP A 352 19.13 -7.26 21.58
CA ASP A 352 19.67 -6.13 22.36
C ASP A 352 21.08 -5.78 21.89
N GLY A 353 21.25 -4.60 21.29
CA GLY A 353 22.53 -4.06 20.86
C GLY A 353 23.40 -3.51 22.00
N GLY A 354 22.88 -3.46 23.24
CA GLY A 354 23.58 -3.01 24.44
C GLY A 354 24.10 -1.57 24.35
N GLY A 355 23.60 -0.74 23.44
CA GLY A 355 24.09 0.60 23.16
C GLY A 355 25.51 0.64 22.53
N LYS A 356 25.92 -0.47 21.89
CA LYS A 356 27.29 -0.63 21.36
C LYS A 356 27.34 -1.15 19.92
N SER A 357 26.32 -1.84 19.44
CA SER A 357 26.27 -2.48 18.13
C SER A 357 24.98 -2.21 17.39
N GLN A 358 25.06 -2.07 16.07
CA GLN A 358 23.91 -2.30 15.19
C GLN A 358 23.43 -3.76 15.37
N ILE A 359 22.17 -4.02 15.03
CA ILE A 359 21.60 -5.35 15.27
C ILE A 359 21.62 -6.18 13.99
N TRP A 360 21.05 -5.66 12.88
CA TRP A 360 20.99 -6.42 11.64
C TRP A 360 21.14 -5.56 10.40
N LEU A 361 22.02 -5.99 9.49
CA LEU A 361 22.27 -5.33 8.22
C LEU A 361 21.88 -6.25 7.06
N THR A 362 20.89 -5.84 6.27
CA THR A 362 20.48 -6.52 5.04
C THR A 362 21.07 -5.81 3.84
N LYS A 363 22.04 -6.43 3.18
CA LYS A 363 22.73 -5.92 2.01
C LYS A 363 22.24 -6.54 0.71
N LYS A 364 21.74 -7.78 0.77
CA LYS A 364 21.18 -8.55 -0.34
C LYS A 364 20.08 -9.48 0.14
N GLY A 365 19.25 -9.95 -0.79
CA GLY A 365 18.16 -10.86 -0.52
C GLY A 365 16.94 -10.21 0.13
N ASN A 366 15.96 -11.02 0.49
CA ASN A 366 14.75 -10.58 1.17
C ASN A 366 14.83 -10.96 2.65
N VAL A 367 14.31 -10.10 3.51
CA VAL A 367 14.23 -10.40 4.96
C VAL A 367 12.84 -10.05 5.47
N LEU A 368 12.24 -11.02 6.16
CA LEU A 368 11.04 -10.84 6.99
C LEU A 368 11.42 -10.90 8.47
N PHE A 369 10.99 -9.91 9.23
CA PHE A 369 11.02 -9.93 10.70
C PHE A 369 9.59 -9.91 11.22
N ASP A 370 9.22 -10.88 12.07
CA ASP A 370 7.87 -10.99 12.60
C ASP A 370 7.88 -11.26 14.11
N GLY A 371 7.23 -10.36 14.87
CA GLY A 371 7.04 -10.51 16.31
C GLY A 371 8.33 -10.39 17.14
N LEU A 372 9.25 -9.52 16.76
CA LEU A 372 10.55 -9.32 17.38
C LEU A 372 10.64 -7.95 18.06
N THR A 373 11.49 -7.88 19.08
CA THR A 373 11.89 -6.61 19.69
C THR A 373 13.35 -6.30 19.36
N PHE A 374 13.61 -5.09 18.87
CA PHE A 374 14.94 -4.56 18.60
C PHE A 374 15.21 -3.40 19.55
N GLN A 375 16.10 -3.57 20.50
CA GLN A 375 16.38 -2.52 21.48
C GLN A 375 17.87 -2.19 21.62
N ASN A 376 18.14 -0.96 22.05
CA ASN A 376 19.49 -0.46 22.35
C ASN A 376 20.49 -0.69 21.20
N GLY A 377 20.02 -0.80 19.95
CA GLY A 377 20.86 -0.83 18.78
C GLY A 377 21.63 0.49 18.65
N PHE A 378 22.91 0.42 18.24
CA PHE A 378 23.77 1.60 18.25
C PHE A 378 24.75 1.64 17.07
N SER A 379 24.93 2.83 16.49
CA SER A 379 26.07 3.09 15.60
C SER A 379 26.66 4.50 15.84
N ALA A 380 27.98 4.55 15.87
CA ALA A 380 28.75 5.80 15.89
C ALA A 380 29.32 6.17 14.52
N LYS A 381 29.06 5.38 13.47
CA LYS A 381 29.70 5.54 12.15
C LYS A 381 28.70 5.47 11.00
N ASP A 382 27.63 4.70 11.15
CA ASP A 382 26.70 4.39 10.06
C ASP A 382 25.27 4.73 10.46
N ASN A 383 24.40 4.90 9.46
CA ASN A 383 22.97 5.05 9.66
C ASN A 383 22.31 3.74 10.12
N GLY A 384 21.16 3.82 10.81
CA GLY A 384 20.39 2.68 11.27
C GLY A 384 20.97 2.03 12.53
N GLY A 385 20.47 2.41 13.71
CA GLY A 385 20.96 1.87 14.98
C GLY A 385 20.60 0.41 15.18
N ALA A 386 19.41 -0.01 14.78
CA ALA A 386 18.98 -1.40 14.84
C ALA A 386 19.11 -2.10 13.50
N LEU A 387 18.37 -1.63 12.48
CA LEU A 387 18.28 -2.30 11.18
C LEU A 387 18.78 -1.40 10.04
N VAL A 388 19.41 -2.02 9.06
CA VAL A 388 19.83 -1.38 7.82
C VAL A 388 19.36 -2.23 6.64
N PHE A 389 18.64 -1.62 5.71
CA PHE A 389 18.28 -2.20 4.42
C PHE A 389 18.93 -1.39 3.32
N ASN A 390 19.99 -1.90 2.75
CA ASN A 390 20.78 -1.13 1.77
C ASN A 390 21.32 -2.02 0.66
N GLY A 391 20.71 -1.93 -0.50
CA GLY A 391 21.10 -2.63 -1.71
C GLY A 391 19.98 -2.64 -2.73
N THR A 392 20.33 -2.51 -4.01
CA THR A 392 19.36 -2.63 -5.10
C THR A 392 18.77 -4.04 -5.11
N GLY A 393 17.43 -4.13 -5.11
CA GLY A 393 16.72 -5.41 -5.05
C GLY A 393 16.52 -5.99 -3.64
N VAL A 394 17.01 -5.33 -2.59
CA VAL A 394 16.70 -5.73 -1.21
C VAL A 394 15.24 -5.44 -0.89
N ILE A 395 14.54 -6.44 -0.35
CA ILE A 395 13.17 -6.32 0.13
C ILE A 395 13.13 -6.68 1.61
N GLY A 396 12.65 -5.75 2.43
CA GLY A 396 12.41 -5.96 3.86
C GLY A 396 10.92 -5.95 4.17
N ASN A 397 10.49 -6.85 5.06
CA ASN A 397 9.15 -6.85 5.65
C ASN A 397 9.29 -6.95 7.16
N ILE A 398 8.61 -6.09 7.89
CA ILE A 398 8.66 -6.03 9.36
C ILE A 398 7.22 -6.02 9.86
N LEU A 399 6.83 -7.07 10.58
CA LEU A 399 5.46 -7.29 11.03
C LEU A 399 5.42 -7.41 12.56
N GLY A 400 4.56 -6.64 13.22
CA GLY A 400 4.32 -6.75 14.66
C GLY A 400 5.56 -6.62 15.53
N CYS A 401 6.58 -5.88 15.08
CA CYS A 401 7.84 -5.71 15.77
C CYS A 401 7.87 -4.46 16.66
N THR A 402 8.77 -4.46 17.64
CA THR A 402 8.96 -3.34 18.57
C THR A 402 10.39 -2.80 18.49
N PHE A 403 10.55 -1.47 18.41
CA PHE A 403 11.85 -0.79 18.35
C PHE A 403 11.98 0.20 19.50
N ILE A 404 12.95 -0.04 20.42
CA ILE A 404 13.06 0.75 21.65
C ILE A 404 14.47 1.27 21.84
N GLY A 405 14.63 2.60 21.99
CA GLY A 405 15.87 3.21 22.42
C GLY A 405 17.06 2.97 21.50
N ASN A 406 16.81 2.68 20.22
CA ASN A 406 17.88 2.52 19.24
C ASN A 406 18.47 3.89 18.87
N LYS A 407 19.79 3.99 18.70
CA LYS A 407 20.47 5.26 18.61
C LYS A 407 21.59 5.28 17.59
N VAL A 408 21.69 6.37 16.84
CA VAL A 408 22.90 6.68 16.03
C VAL A 408 23.45 8.04 16.42
N THR A 409 24.73 8.08 16.80
CA THR A 409 25.45 9.32 17.14
C THR A 409 26.95 9.06 17.25
N ASP A 410 27.75 10.00 16.82
CA ASP A 410 29.20 9.99 17.02
C ASP A 410 29.64 10.74 18.31
N GLY A 411 28.66 11.13 19.14
CA GLY A 411 28.91 11.91 20.37
C GLY A 411 29.00 13.42 20.15
N THR A 412 28.95 13.88 18.89
CA THR A 412 28.94 15.31 18.57
C THR A 412 27.51 15.74 18.23
N ASP A 413 26.70 16.02 19.25
CA ASP A 413 25.34 16.46 19.05
C ASP A 413 25.30 17.69 18.11
N GLY A 414 24.66 17.54 16.95
CA GLY A 414 24.45 18.60 15.97
C GLY A 414 25.37 18.61 14.75
N THR A 415 26.46 17.89 14.71
CA THR A 415 27.36 17.80 13.54
C THR A 415 27.39 16.42 12.90
N SER A 416 27.07 15.38 13.67
CA SER A 416 26.92 14.00 13.16
C SER A 416 25.95 13.93 11.99
N GLY A 417 26.35 13.30 10.89
CA GLY A 417 25.48 13.03 9.74
C GLY A 417 24.56 11.82 9.93
N LEU A 418 24.68 11.10 11.05
CA LEU A 418 24.06 9.79 11.30
C LEU A 418 22.56 9.89 11.53
N SER A 419 21.80 9.07 10.82
CA SER A 419 20.35 9.17 10.71
C SER A 419 19.65 7.81 10.80
N GLY A 420 18.34 7.79 11.15
CA GLY A 420 17.57 6.57 11.32
C GLY A 420 17.97 5.82 12.58
N GLY A 421 17.57 6.33 13.75
CA GLY A 421 17.95 5.74 15.03
C GLY A 421 17.60 4.27 15.14
N ALA A 422 16.43 3.86 14.64
CA ALA A 422 16.07 2.46 14.54
C ALA A 422 16.43 1.88 13.18
N ILE A 423 15.93 2.45 12.08
CA ILE A 423 16.01 1.84 10.75
C ILE A 423 16.52 2.83 9.69
N HIS A 424 17.46 2.39 8.88
CA HIS A 424 17.89 3.06 7.66
C HIS A 424 17.47 2.27 6.42
N VAL A 425 16.88 2.98 5.45
CA VAL A 425 16.48 2.45 4.15
C VAL A 425 17.29 3.16 3.06
N GLY A 426 18.22 2.45 2.46
CA GLY A 426 19.00 2.93 1.30
C GLY A 426 18.26 2.65 -0.02
N GLU A 427 18.89 1.96 -0.97
CA GLU A 427 18.25 1.57 -2.25
C GLU A 427 17.37 0.32 -2.14
N ALA A 428 16.56 0.22 -1.09
CA ALA A 428 15.76 -0.96 -0.76
C ALA A 428 14.25 -0.66 -0.79
N LYS A 429 13.45 -1.72 -0.83
CA LYS A 429 12.01 -1.65 -0.57
C LYS A 429 11.74 -2.21 0.81
N LEU A 430 11.09 -1.43 1.67
CA LEU A 430 10.74 -1.82 3.04
C LEU A 430 9.25 -1.64 3.30
N THR A 431 8.63 -2.66 3.86
CA THR A 431 7.27 -2.62 4.41
C THR A 431 7.33 -2.82 5.92
N VAL A 432 6.66 -1.97 6.69
CA VAL A 432 6.61 -1.99 8.15
C VAL A 432 5.15 -1.94 8.58
N GLU A 433 4.66 -2.99 9.21
CA GLU A 433 3.24 -3.10 9.56
C GLU A 433 3.04 -3.46 11.02
N ASN A 434 2.09 -2.80 11.67
CA ASN A 434 1.65 -3.07 13.04
C ASN A 434 2.81 -3.06 14.06
N CYS A 435 3.79 -2.18 13.82
CA CYS A 435 4.99 -2.06 14.65
C CYS A 435 4.91 -0.89 15.64
N SER A 436 5.68 -0.97 16.71
CA SER A 436 5.83 0.11 17.67
C SER A 436 7.26 0.63 17.74
N PHE A 437 7.39 1.95 17.74
CA PHE A 437 8.65 2.66 17.84
C PHE A 437 8.63 3.58 19.04
N SER A 438 9.66 3.53 19.87
CA SER A 438 9.71 4.41 21.05
C SER A 438 11.14 4.81 21.42
N LYS A 439 11.32 6.10 21.70
CA LYS A 439 12.58 6.69 22.21
C LYS A 439 13.79 6.39 21.34
N ASN A 440 13.59 6.22 20.04
CA ASN A 440 14.69 6.06 19.10
C ASN A 440 15.29 7.43 18.76
N TYR A 441 16.60 7.49 18.50
CA TYR A 441 17.33 8.73 18.29
C TYR A 441 18.28 8.68 17.10
N GLY A 442 18.22 9.70 16.27
CA GLY A 442 19.18 9.98 15.20
C GLY A 442 19.30 11.49 14.96
N ARG A 443 20.22 11.92 14.11
CA ARG A 443 20.25 13.33 13.70
C ARG A 443 19.03 13.68 12.87
N ASN A 444 18.66 12.79 11.93
CA ASN A 444 17.45 12.90 11.12
C ASN A 444 16.70 11.56 11.18
N GLY A 445 15.39 11.61 11.30
CA GLY A 445 14.56 10.41 11.45
C GLY A 445 14.93 9.61 12.70
N GLY A 446 14.36 9.94 13.85
CA GLY A 446 14.65 9.25 15.11
C GLY A 446 14.41 7.75 15.02
N SER A 447 13.38 7.33 14.31
CA SER A 447 13.09 5.93 14.02
C SER A 447 13.46 5.52 12.60
N LEU A 448 12.94 6.19 11.57
CA LEU A 448 13.08 5.78 10.18
C LEU A 448 13.76 6.87 9.35
N TYR A 449 14.72 6.47 8.54
CA TYR A 449 15.41 7.35 7.60
C TYR A 449 15.57 6.72 6.23
N SER A 450 15.17 7.42 5.17
CA SER A 450 15.48 7.05 3.79
C SER A 450 16.18 8.20 3.06
N ASP A 451 17.27 7.90 2.35
CA ASP A 451 18.14 8.93 1.72
C ASP A 451 18.36 8.75 0.21
N LYS A 452 17.86 7.69 -0.39
CA LYS A 452 18.06 7.40 -1.81
C LYS A 452 16.78 7.53 -2.61
N ALA A 453 16.90 8.00 -3.84
CA ALA A 453 15.76 8.15 -4.75
C ALA A 453 15.04 6.83 -5.07
N LYS A 454 15.74 5.70 -4.99
CA LYS A 454 15.17 4.37 -5.17
C LYS A 454 14.59 3.75 -3.89
N ALA A 455 14.77 4.39 -2.74
CA ALA A 455 14.17 3.91 -1.50
C ALA A 455 12.64 3.93 -1.59
N GLN A 456 12.03 2.79 -1.25
CA GLN A 456 10.58 2.66 -1.16
C GLN A 456 10.21 2.20 0.24
N LEU A 457 9.39 2.98 0.94
CA LEU A 457 8.98 2.67 2.30
C LEU A 457 7.46 2.71 2.42
N THR A 458 6.87 1.63 2.89
CA THR A 458 5.46 1.55 3.28
C THR A 458 5.39 1.32 4.78
N VAL A 459 4.64 2.16 5.50
CA VAL A 459 4.43 2.05 6.96
C VAL A 459 2.94 2.05 7.22
N LYS A 460 2.43 0.99 7.85
CA LYS A 460 1.00 0.83 8.09
C LYS A 460 0.69 0.39 9.53
N GLY A 461 -0.31 1.00 10.14
CA GLY A 461 -0.80 0.60 11.47
C GLY A 461 0.24 0.74 12.59
N CYS A 462 1.26 1.59 12.41
CA CYS A 462 2.37 1.71 13.34
C CYS A 462 2.19 2.85 14.35
N THR A 463 2.83 2.71 15.52
CA THR A 463 2.87 3.75 16.55
C THR A 463 4.29 4.25 16.76
N PHE A 464 4.42 5.57 16.87
CA PHE A 464 5.67 6.27 17.15
C PHE A 464 5.50 7.11 18.39
N THR A 465 6.29 6.83 19.44
CA THR A 465 6.12 7.48 20.74
C THR A 465 7.46 7.99 21.28
N GLU A 466 7.56 9.30 21.49
CA GLU A 466 8.74 9.93 22.07
C GLU A 466 10.03 9.68 21.27
N ASP A 467 9.93 9.35 20.00
CA ASP A 467 11.08 9.34 19.11
C ASP A 467 11.59 10.78 18.92
N TYR A 468 12.89 10.92 18.82
CA TYR A 468 13.45 12.27 18.74
C TYR A 468 14.71 12.36 17.90
N THR A 469 14.95 13.60 17.42
CA THR A 469 16.12 13.91 16.62
C THR A 469 16.79 15.18 17.13
N TYR A 470 18.04 15.35 16.70
CA TYR A 470 18.67 16.63 16.87
C TYR A 470 18.20 17.66 15.83
N ASN A 471 17.95 17.24 14.59
CA ASN A 471 17.73 18.15 13.45
C ASN A 471 16.35 18.00 12.80
N THR A 472 16.05 16.91 12.06
CA THR A 472 14.86 16.83 11.24
C THR A 472 14.09 15.52 11.37
N GLY A 473 12.76 15.60 11.41
CA GLY A 473 11.85 14.49 11.47
C GLY A 473 12.01 13.65 12.73
N GLY A 474 11.37 14.04 13.84
CA GLY A 474 11.49 13.39 15.15
C GLY A 474 11.34 11.87 15.10
N SER A 475 10.46 11.36 14.25
CA SER A 475 10.33 9.92 13.99
C SER A 475 10.83 9.54 12.60
N ILE A 476 10.36 10.23 11.55
CA ILE A 476 10.61 9.81 10.17
C ILE A 476 11.23 10.95 9.37
N ASN A 477 12.27 10.63 8.60
CA ASN A 477 12.83 11.55 7.62
C ASN A 477 12.91 10.87 6.25
N ASN A 478 12.31 11.51 5.26
CA ASN A 478 12.39 11.13 3.85
C ASN A 478 13.26 12.13 3.09
N SER A 479 14.46 11.74 2.74
CA SER A 479 15.38 12.54 1.93
C SER A 479 15.55 11.93 0.55
N ASN A 480 14.58 12.10 -0.35
CA ASN A 480 14.53 11.66 -1.75
C ASN A 480 13.75 10.38 -2.08
N GLY A 481 13.33 9.56 -1.13
CA GLY A 481 12.61 8.30 -1.39
C GLY A 481 11.11 8.47 -1.66
N THR A 482 10.45 7.38 -2.02
CA THR A 482 8.98 7.30 -2.06
C THR A 482 8.48 6.63 -0.79
N GLN A 483 7.56 7.29 -0.07
CA GLN A 483 7.01 6.76 1.18
C GLN A 483 5.49 6.84 1.20
N THR A 484 4.85 5.78 1.68
CA THR A 484 3.42 5.75 2.03
C THR A 484 3.28 5.40 3.50
N ILE A 485 2.60 6.24 4.26
CA ILE A 485 2.35 6.05 5.70
C ILE A 485 0.85 6.10 5.91
N GLU A 486 0.29 5.03 6.44
CA GLU A 486 -1.15 4.84 6.57
C GLU A 486 -1.53 4.33 7.96
N ASP A 487 -2.63 4.83 8.52
CA ASP A 487 -3.20 4.40 9.80
C ASP A 487 -2.20 4.45 10.97
N CYS A 488 -1.25 5.41 10.94
CA CYS A 488 -0.19 5.53 11.92
C CYS A 488 -0.46 6.63 12.96
N THR A 489 0.09 6.43 14.17
CA THR A 489 -0.02 7.41 15.26
C THR A 489 1.36 7.88 15.70
N PHE A 490 1.54 9.20 15.75
CA PHE A 490 2.74 9.88 16.23
C PHE A 490 2.42 10.64 17.51
N THR A 491 3.01 10.23 18.63
CA THR A 491 2.71 10.81 19.94
C THR A 491 3.97 11.34 20.60
N ARG A 492 3.99 12.64 20.93
CA ARG A 492 5.12 13.31 21.60
C ARG A 492 6.46 13.12 20.91
N CYS A 493 6.48 12.93 19.58
CA CYS A 493 7.69 12.90 18.81
C CYS A 493 8.27 14.31 18.67
N TYR A 494 9.60 14.46 18.72
CA TYR A 494 10.16 15.81 18.74
C TYR A 494 11.56 15.90 18.12
N ASN A 495 11.93 17.12 17.76
CA ASN A 495 13.34 17.44 17.52
C ASN A 495 13.85 18.49 18.50
N LEU A 496 15.14 18.41 18.78
CA LEU A 496 15.77 19.30 19.75
C LEU A 496 16.09 20.67 19.14
N GLY A 497 16.46 20.71 17.86
CA GLY A 497 17.07 21.88 17.25
C GLY A 497 18.47 22.18 17.82
N GLY A 498 19.35 22.85 17.11
CA GLY A 498 20.69 23.09 17.61
C GLY A 498 21.47 24.21 16.92
N ASN A 499 22.45 24.75 17.63
CA ASN A 499 23.46 25.71 17.16
C ASN A 499 22.91 26.85 16.28
N GLY A 500 21.76 27.43 16.67
CA GLY A 500 21.11 28.51 15.93
C GLY A 500 20.30 28.08 14.71
N ALA A 501 20.21 26.79 14.42
CA ALA A 501 19.35 26.22 13.38
C ALA A 501 18.10 25.59 14.00
N PRO A 502 16.91 25.93 13.52
CA PRO A 502 15.68 25.28 13.99
C PRO A 502 15.63 23.83 13.55
N GLY A 503 15.13 22.94 14.41
CA GLY A 503 14.75 21.60 14.02
C GLY A 503 13.48 21.62 13.16
N LEU A 504 13.39 20.75 12.18
CA LEU A 504 12.31 20.70 11.20
C LEU A 504 11.46 19.44 11.33
N GLY A 505 10.14 19.58 11.49
CA GLY A 505 9.19 18.48 11.61
C GLY A 505 9.35 17.68 12.91
N GLY A 506 8.52 17.95 13.91
CA GLY A 506 8.55 17.24 15.18
C GLY A 506 8.32 15.73 15.04
N ALA A 507 7.50 15.31 14.08
CA ALA A 507 7.31 13.90 13.73
C ALA A 507 7.96 13.55 12.41
N ILE A 508 7.62 14.27 11.33
CA ILE A 508 8.04 13.90 9.96
C ILE A 508 8.73 15.08 9.26
N HIS A 509 9.81 14.78 8.54
CA HIS A 509 10.43 15.70 7.59
C HIS A 509 10.56 15.05 6.21
N VAL A 510 10.15 15.79 5.18
CA VAL A 510 10.22 15.36 3.78
C VAL A 510 11.08 16.35 3.00
N ASN A 511 12.16 15.88 2.38
CA ASN A 511 13.09 16.73 1.67
C ASN A 511 13.63 16.08 0.38
N GLY A 512 13.83 16.91 -0.62
CA GLY A 512 14.46 16.51 -1.89
C GLY A 512 13.50 16.44 -3.06
N THR A 513 13.99 16.84 -4.22
CA THR A 513 13.19 16.94 -5.46
C THR A 513 12.63 15.60 -5.96
N SER A 514 13.20 14.48 -5.51
CA SER A 514 12.71 13.13 -5.79
C SER A 514 11.84 12.57 -4.66
N ALA A 515 11.71 13.29 -3.54
CA ALA A 515 10.92 12.80 -2.42
C ALA A 515 9.42 12.90 -2.72
N VAL A 516 8.74 11.77 -2.61
CA VAL A 516 7.28 11.65 -2.70
C VAL A 516 6.77 11.01 -1.43
N GLN A 517 5.83 11.66 -0.77
CA GLN A 517 5.24 11.14 0.46
C GLN A 517 3.72 11.18 0.41
N THR A 518 3.10 10.11 0.86
CA THR A 518 1.65 10.04 1.08
C THR A 518 1.39 9.68 2.54
N LEU A 519 0.56 10.47 3.20
CA LEU A 519 0.06 10.23 4.56
C LEU A 519 -1.45 10.02 4.51
N LYS A 520 -1.93 8.91 5.05
CA LYS A 520 -3.37 8.63 5.11
C LYS A 520 -3.78 8.25 6.52
N ASN A 521 -4.89 8.83 7.00
CA ASN A 521 -5.53 8.48 8.26
C ASN A 521 -4.57 8.51 9.47
N CYS A 522 -3.53 9.35 9.43
CA CYS A 522 -2.54 9.43 10.48
C CYS A 522 -2.95 10.42 11.57
N VAL A 523 -2.52 10.15 12.81
CA VAL A 523 -2.73 11.04 13.94
C VAL A 523 -1.39 11.56 14.44
N PHE A 524 -1.25 12.89 14.48
CA PHE A 524 -0.10 13.58 15.05
C PHE A 524 -0.54 14.27 16.34
N SER A 525 -0.08 13.76 17.49
CA SER A 525 -0.51 14.25 18.80
C SER A 525 0.67 14.71 19.64
N ALA A 526 0.62 15.97 20.07
CA ALA A 526 1.62 16.59 20.93
C ALA A 526 3.06 16.48 20.41
N CYS A 527 3.25 16.48 19.08
CA CYS A 527 4.57 16.52 18.48
C CYS A 527 5.16 17.93 18.57
N GLU A 528 6.50 18.02 18.72
CA GLU A 528 7.15 19.28 19.01
C GLU A 528 8.42 19.50 18.18
N ALA A 529 8.51 20.65 17.51
CA ALA A 529 9.71 21.04 16.80
C ALA A 529 10.52 22.06 17.61
N SER A 530 11.87 21.86 17.62
CA SER A 530 12.84 22.75 18.31
C SER A 530 12.64 22.84 19.82
N ARG A 531 12.53 21.73 20.50
CA ARG A 531 12.28 21.65 21.96
C ARG A 531 13.30 22.40 22.82
N ASN A 532 14.57 22.44 22.44
CA ASN A 532 15.62 23.18 23.18
C ASN A 532 15.45 24.69 23.11
N TYR A 533 14.64 25.17 22.18
CA TYR A 533 14.35 26.58 22.04
C TYR A 533 12.92 26.80 22.51
N SER A 534 12.77 27.24 23.75
CA SER A 534 11.48 27.58 24.31
C SER A 534 10.70 28.45 23.32
N TYR A 535 9.55 27.97 22.85
CA TYR A 535 8.64 28.76 22.03
C TYR A 535 8.24 30.10 22.70
N GLN A 536 8.62 30.26 23.96
CA GLN A 536 8.33 31.45 24.77
C GLN A 536 9.33 32.59 24.59
N THR A 537 10.54 32.36 24.13
CA THR A 537 11.64 33.35 24.27
C THR A 537 12.26 33.81 22.98
N THR A 538 12.11 33.12 21.86
CA THR A 538 12.82 33.44 20.63
C THR A 538 11.89 33.44 19.41
N ARG A 539 12.07 34.41 18.52
CA ARG A 539 11.55 34.43 17.15
C ARG A 539 12.27 33.37 16.33
N LEU A 540 12.08 32.08 16.64
CA LEU A 540 12.68 31.02 15.86
C LEU A 540 12.02 30.93 14.49
N ARG A 541 12.86 30.85 13.49
CA ARG A 541 12.49 30.70 12.10
C ARG A 541 12.04 29.25 11.88
N SER A 542 10.87 29.05 11.31
CA SER A 542 10.41 27.87 10.58
C SER A 542 10.71 26.48 11.20
N CYS A 543 9.71 25.83 11.83
CA CYS A 543 9.93 24.56 12.51
C CYS A 543 9.04 23.39 12.04
N GLY A 544 7.73 23.60 11.78
CA GLY A 544 6.79 22.53 11.51
C GLY A 544 6.59 21.57 12.71
N GLY A 545 5.68 21.89 13.63
CA GLY A 545 5.52 21.14 14.90
C GLY A 545 5.31 19.65 14.71
N ALA A 546 4.50 19.25 13.75
CA ALA A 546 4.35 17.86 13.36
C ALA A 546 5.14 17.54 12.07
N ILE A 547 4.91 18.29 10.99
CA ILE A 547 5.45 17.98 9.66
C ILE A 547 6.22 19.18 9.10
N SER A 548 7.32 18.89 8.43
CA SER A 548 8.04 19.87 7.60
C SER A 548 8.31 19.29 6.22
N VAL A 549 8.14 20.11 5.19
CA VAL A 549 8.36 19.74 3.78
C VAL A 549 9.31 20.72 3.13
N GLN A 550 10.30 20.22 2.38
CA GLN A 550 11.26 21.04 1.65
C GLN A 550 11.54 20.45 0.27
N ASN A 551 11.20 21.17 -0.80
CA ASN A 551 11.46 20.74 -2.19
C ASN A 551 10.88 19.38 -2.57
N ALA A 552 9.71 18.98 -2.05
CA ALA A 552 9.18 17.64 -2.16
C ALA A 552 7.68 17.62 -2.46
N TYR A 553 7.16 16.45 -2.83
CA TYR A 553 5.72 16.20 -2.97
C TYR A 553 5.18 15.55 -1.71
N LEU A 554 4.04 16.08 -1.20
CA LEU A 554 3.35 15.50 -0.05
C LEU A 554 1.83 15.52 -0.26
N ASP A 555 1.20 14.37 -0.11
CA ASP A 555 -0.25 14.21 0.03
C ASP A 555 -0.59 13.85 1.48
N VAL A 556 -1.54 14.58 2.08
CA VAL A 556 -2.05 14.37 3.45
C VAL A 556 -3.55 14.19 3.39
N ILE A 557 -4.04 13.01 3.72
CA ILE A 557 -5.44 12.63 3.51
C ILE A 557 -6.01 12.05 4.80
N GLY A 558 -7.13 12.59 5.29
CA GLY A 558 -7.84 12.08 6.46
C GLY A 558 -7.06 12.16 7.78
N CYS A 559 -6.04 13.02 7.87
CA CYS A 559 -5.16 13.08 9.03
C CYS A 559 -5.66 14.06 10.11
N THR A 560 -5.27 13.77 11.37
CA THR A 560 -5.56 14.64 12.52
C THR A 560 -4.25 15.20 13.09
N PHE A 561 -4.21 16.51 13.27
CA PHE A 561 -3.14 17.24 13.94
C PHE A 561 -3.67 17.83 15.24
N ASP A 562 -3.31 17.22 16.38
CA ASP A 562 -3.82 17.58 17.69
C ASP A 562 -2.69 17.96 18.65
N SER A 563 -2.79 19.14 19.25
CA SER A 563 -1.89 19.59 20.33
C SER A 563 -0.40 19.69 19.93
N ASN A 564 -0.08 19.78 18.64
CA ASN A 564 1.31 19.90 18.20
C ASN A 564 1.87 21.30 18.48
N MET A 565 3.19 21.39 18.66
CA MET A 565 3.87 22.63 19.03
C MET A 565 5.06 22.94 18.12
N GLY A 566 5.16 24.21 17.73
CA GLY A 566 6.28 24.73 16.95
C GLY A 566 6.30 26.24 16.94
N ALA A 567 7.48 26.85 16.82
CA ALA A 567 7.60 28.30 16.78
C ALA A 567 6.92 28.91 15.55
N SER A 568 6.94 28.21 14.43
CA SER A 568 6.33 28.61 13.17
C SER A 568 5.83 27.37 12.44
N GLY A 569 4.62 27.42 11.88
CA GLY A 569 3.96 26.26 11.34
C GLY A 569 3.75 25.19 12.41
N SER A 570 2.99 25.49 13.46
CA SER A 570 2.89 24.60 14.63
C SER A 570 2.35 23.20 14.30
N ALA A 571 1.63 23.04 13.20
CA ALA A 571 1.32 21.73 12.63
C ALA A 571 2.22 21.44 11.45
N MET A 572 2.27 22.35 10.44
CA MET A 572 2.99 22.08 9.20
C MET A 572 3.82 23.28 8.75
N LEU A 573 5.03 23.00 8.25
CA LEU A 573 5.89 23.95 7.58
C LEU A 573 6.21 23.47 6.16
N LEU A 574 5.97 24.34 5.18
CA LEU A 574 6.39 24.17 3.81
C LEU A 574 7.51 25.17 3.51
N GLN A 575 8.72 24.68 3.33
CA GLN A 575 9.88 25.51 3.01
C GLN A 575 10.15 25.59 1.51
N SER A 576 10.82 26.68 1.14
CA SER A 576 11.14 27.09 -0.23
C SER A 576 11.58 25.99 -1.17
N GLY A 577 11.10 26.06 -2.41
CA GLY A 577 11.40 25.19 -3.54
C GLY A 577 10.13 24.86 -4.32
N ASP A 578 10.25 24.04 -5.35
CA ASP A 578 9.15 23.65 -6.24
C ASP A 578 8.25 22.56 -5.62
N GLY A 579 8.11 22.53 -4.28
CA GLY A 579 7.31 21.53 -3.56
C GLY A 579 5.80 21.77 -3.68
N LEU A 580 5.05 20.69 -3.88
CA LEU A 580 3.59 20.67 -3.90
C LEU A 580 3.07 19.85 -2.72
N VAL A 581 2.19 20.47 -1.93
CA VAL A 581 1.51 19.80 -0.81
C VAL A 581 0.00 19.86 -1.02
N ARG A 582 -0.66 18.70 -0.92
CA ARG A 582 -2.12 18.59 -0.92
C ARG A 582 -2.58 18.07 0.42
N VAL A 583 -3.60 18.69 1.00
CA VAL A 583 -4.18 18.35 2.29
C VAL A 583 -5.69 18.20 2.12
N THR A 584 -6.20 17.02 2.35
CA THR A 584 -7.62 16.71 2.11
C THR A 584 -8.22 16.00 3.32
N ASP A 585 -9.45 16.37 3.68
CA ASP A 585 -10.23 15.73 4.77
C ASP A 585 -9.50 15.73 6.13
N CYS A 586 -8.72 16.78 6.43
CA CYS A 586 -7.87 16.83 7.61
C CYS A 586 -8.43 17.73 8.71
N VAL A 587 -8.09 17.39 9.96
CA VAL A 587 -8.48 18.14 11.16
C VAL A 587 -7.25 18.68 11.87
N PHE A 588 -7.25 19.97 12.15
CA PHE A 588 -6.21 20.69 12.89
C PHE A 588 -6.81 21.32 14.15
N LYS A 589 -6.49 20.78 15.32
CA LYS A 589 -7.07 21.25 16.59
C LYS A 589 -6.05 21.33 17.71
N ASN A 590 -6.29 22.22 18.68
CA ASN A 590 -5.48 22.39 19.91
C ASN A 590 -3.99 22.67 19.68
N ASN A 591 -3.53 22.92 18.46
CA ASN A 591 -2.11 23.14 18.17
C ASN A 591 -1.66 24.51 18.71
N LYS A 592 -0.40 24.60 19.14
CA LYS A 592 0.16 25.80 19.77
C LYS A 592 1.42 26.28 19.05
N GLY A 593 1.43 27.54 18.66
CA GLY A 593 2.55 28.16 17.95
C GLY A 593 3.05 29.45 18.58
N ALA A 594 4.26 29.85 18.24
CA ALA A 594 4.81 31.12 18.72
C ALA A 594 4.46 32.29 17.82
N SER A 595 4.62 32.21 16.50
CA SER A 595 4.58 33.42 15.67
C SER A 595 3.98 33.32 14.26
N ARG A 596 4.11 32.23 13.53
CA ARG A 596 3.77 32.20 12.08
C ARG A 596 2.86 31.05 11.71
N GLY A 597 1.57 31.18 12.04
CA GLY A 597 0.53 30.29 11.63
C GLY A 597 0.64 28.83 12.10
N LEU A 598 -0.46 28.18 12.07
CA LEU A 598 -0.56 26.75 12.23
C LEU A 598 0.08 26.02 11.05
N ILE A 599 -0.21 26.51 9.85
CA ILE A 599 0.49 26.13 8.62
C ILE A 599 1.25 27.33 8.08
N GLN A 600 2.53 27.17 7.83
CA GLN A 600 3.36 28.19 7.22
C GLN A 600 3.88 27.69 5.87
N THR A 601 3.78 28.55 4.83
CA THR A 601 4.43 28.36 3.53
C THR A 601 5.51 29.41 3.32
N ASN A 602 6.61 29.02 2.71
CA ASN A 602 7.72 29.93 2.37
C ASN A 602 8.17 29.71 0.91
N GLY A 603 8.67 30.76 0.29
CA GLY A 603 9.20 30.71 -1.08
C GLY A 603 8.14 30.34 -2.10
N LYS A 604 8.47 29.48 -3.06
CA LYS A 604 7.57 29.03 -4.14
C LYS A 604 6.67 27.85 -3.76
N ALA A 605 6.54 27.53 -2.49
CA ALA A 605 5.72 26.41 -2.03
C ALA A 605 4.25 26.56 -2.49
N VAL A 606 3.66 25.46 -2.93
CA VAL A 606 2.26 25.40 -3.35
C VAL A 606 1.49 24.49 -2.39
N LEU A 607 0.43 25.03 -1.79
CA LEU A 607 -0.43 24.32 -0.85
C LEU A 607 -1.88 24.31 -1.35
N PHE A 608 -2.42 23.12 -1.55
CA PHE A 608 -3.85 22.93 -1.79
C PHE A 608 -4.49 22.27 -0.58
N MET A 609 -5.59 22.85 -0.10
CA MET A 609 -6.39 22.30 1.00
C MET A 609 -7.82 22.10 0.57
N ASN A 610 -8.40 20.96 0.88
CA ASN A 610 -9.77 20.64 0.58
C ASN A 610 -10.45 19.94 1.75
N ASN A 611 -11.66 20.38 2.12
CA ASN A 611 -12.47 19.79 3.17
C ASN A 611 -11.75 19.66 4.53
N CYS A 612 -11.03 20.73 4.94
CA CYS A 612 -10.24 20.73 6.17
C CYS A 612 -10.88 21.58 7.26
N GLN A 613 -10.68 21.18 8.51
CA GLN A 613 -11.19 21.89 9.69
C GLN A 613 -10.02 22.39 10.57
N PHE A 614 -10.11 23.63 11.02
CA PHE A 614 -9.12 24.31 11.88
C PHE A 614 -9.81 24.95 13.06
N PHE A 615 -9.68 24.38 14.25
CA PHE A 615 -10.35 24.91 15.44
C PHE A 615 -9.56 24.72 16.73
N ASP A 616 -9.84 25.56 17.72
CA ASP A 616 -9.22 25.55 19.05
C ASP A 616 -7.69 25.66 19.03
N ASN A 617 -7.11 26.18 17.94
CA ASN A 617 -5.67 26.39 17.86
C ASN A 617 -5.28 27.73 18.47
N ALA A 618 -4.10 27.79 19.08
CA ALA A 618 -3.63 28.97 19.77
C ALA A 618 -2.23 29.41 19.33
N MET A 619 -2.08 30.70 19.00
CA MET A 619 -0.78 31.33 18.74
C MET A 619 -0.42 32.31 19.87
N ARG A 620 0.86 32.33 20.24
CA ARG A 620 1.35 33.21 21.31
C ARG A 620 1.49 34.66 20.85
N THR A 621 2.05 34.89 19.68
CA THR A 621 2.19 36.21 19.08
C THR A 621 1.44 36.26 17.74
N ASN A 622 1.03 37.45 17.32
CA ASN A 622 0.04 37.63 16.24
C ASN A 622 0.61 38.25 14.98
N GLU A 623 1.91 38.37 14.89
CA GLU A 623 2.48 39.24 13.86
C GLU A 623 2.17 38.75 12.43
N TRP A 624 1.89 37.42 12.24
CA TRP A 624 1.95 36.83 10.89
C TRP A 624 0.88 35.76 10.59
N GLY A 625 -0.27 35.76 11.22
CA GLY A 625 -1.35 34.81 10.97
C GLY A 625 -1.44 33.71 12.04
N THR A 626 -2.66 33.38 12.46
CA THR A 626 -2.91 32.32 13.47
C THR A 626 -3.09 30.95 12.83
N VAL A 627 -3.75 30.86 11.67
CA VAL A 627 -4.04 29.60 11.00
C VAL A 627 -3.13 29.40 9.81
N ILE A 628 -3.17 30.28 8.82
CA ILE A 628 -2.33 30.19 7.63
C ILE A 628 -1.41 31.39 7.53
N HIS A 629 -0.13 31.14 7.32
CA HIS A 629 0.84 32.16 6.87
C HIS A 629 1.37 31.80 5.49
N GLY A 630 0.84 32.43 4.45
CA GLY A 630 1.35 32.34 3.08
C GLY A 630 2.55 33.28 2.92
N GLY A 631 3.76 32.74 2.80
CA GLY A 631 4.98 33.52 2.61
C GLY A 631 5.15 34.05 1.18
N ASN A 632 6.18 34.90 0.97
CA ASN A 632 6.47 35.50 -0.34
C ASN A 632 6.50 34.47 -1.47
N THR A 633 5.82 34.77 -2.56
CA THR A 633 5.75 33.93 -3.78
C THR A 633 5.09 32.56 -3.63
N SER A 634 4.59 32.19 -2.44
CA SER A 634 3.85 30.95 -2.24
C SER A 634 2.43 31.05 -2.82
N VAL A 635 1.85 29.90 -3.14
CA VAL A 635 0.47 29.76 -3.58
C VAL A 635 -0.28 28.94 -2.53
N VAL A 636 -1.38 29.48 -2.01
CA VAL A 636 -2.27 28.80 -1.07
C VAL A 636 -3.68 28.75 -1.67
N CYS A 637 -4.22 27.56 -1.86
CA CYS A 637 -5.57 27.35 -2.32
C CYS A 637 -6.36 26.57 -1.25
N MET A 638 -7.54 27.09 -0.88
CA MET A 638 -8.44 26.44 0.07
C MET A 638 -9.81 26.27 -0.57
N ASN A 639 -10.39 25.10 -0.39
CA ASN A 639 -11.76 24.82 -0.82
C ASN A 639 -12.49 24.03 0.26
N ASN A 640 -13.75 24.39 0.50
CA ASN A 640 -14.63 23.71 1.45
C ASN A 640 -14.02 23.52 2.85
N CYS A 641 -13.34 24.54 3.39
CA CYS A 641 -12.70 24.49 4.68
C CYS A 641 -13.49 25.24 5.76
N SER A 642 -13.23 24.90 7.04
CA SER A 642 -13.78 25.61 8.18
C SER A 642 -12.68 26.07 9.12
N ILE A 643 -12.70 27.34 9.50
CA ILE A 643 -11.76 27.98 10.43
C ILE A 643 -12.56 28.69 11.53
N HIS A 644 -12.51 28.18 12.75
CA HIS A 644 -13.25 28.77 13.89
C HIS A 644 -12.53 28.54 15.20
N ASN A 645 -12.89 29.27 16.26
CA ASN A 645 -12.30 29.15 17.62
C ASN A 645 -10.77 29.22 17.69
N ASN A 646 -10.11 29.76 16.68
CA ASN A 646 -8.65 29.90 16.72
C ASN A 646 -8.28 31.23 17.37
N VAL A 647 -7.41 31.18 18.39
CA VAL A 647 -7.14 32.36 19.22
C VAL A 647 -5.66 32.78 19.19
N SER A 648 -5.47 34.08 19.38
CA SER A 648 -4.18 34.61 19.74
C SER A 648 -4.13 34.93 21.24
N GLN A 649 -3.07 34.53 21.89
CA GLN A 649 -2.87 34.73 23.31
C GLN A 649 -2.33 36.14 23.69
N GLN A 650 -1.91 36.94 22.71
CA GLN A 650 -1.38 38.28 22.97
C GLN A 650 -2.51 39.31 23.01
N ALA A 651 -2.75 39.91 24.18
CA ALA A 651 -3.71 41.00 24.36
C ALA A 651 -3.32 42.22 23.49
N GLY A 652 -4.28 42.74 22.71
CA GLY A 652 -4.11 43.93 21.87
C GLY A 652 -3.22 43.77 20.63
N GLY A 653 -2.86 42.54 20.28
CA GLY A 653 -2.01 42.24 19.12
C GLY A 653 -2.76 42.28 17.79
N THR A 654 -1.99 42.26 16.71
CA THR A 654 -2.50 42.17 15.32
C THR A 654 -2.80 40.71 14.97
N SER A 655 -3.77 40.07 15.60
CA SER A 655 -4.12 38.71 15.20
C SER A 655 -4.80 38.70 13.84
N VAL A 656 -4.38 37.75 13.01
CA VAL A 656 -4.87 37.54 11.66
C VAL A 656 -5.09 36.03 11.49
N CYS A 657 -6.24 35.59 11.02
CA CYS A 657 -6.45 34.17 10.75
C CYS A 657 -5.67 33.72 9.50
N LEU A 658 -5.77 34.50 8.42
CA LEU A 658 -5.11 34.25 7.14
C LEU A 658 -4.19 35.42 6.80
N ASN A 659 -2.88 35.18 6.76
CA ASN A 659 -1.90 36.16 6.30
C ASN A 659 -1.36 35.74 4.93
N ASN A 660 -1.41 36.65 3.96
CA ASN A 660 -0.98 36.38 2.59
C ASN A 660 0.11 37.37 2.14
N ASP A 661 1.31 36.82 1.92
CA ASP A 661 2.43 37.54 1.30
C ASP A 661 2.67 37.11 -0.17
N GLY A 662 1.86 36.19 -0.71
CA GLY A 662 1.94 35.64 -2.06
C GLY A 662 0.57 35.62 -2.76
N PHE A 663 0.18 34.45 -3.27
CA PHE A 663 -1.12 34.21 -3.92
C PHE A 663 -2.00 33.35 -3.03
N THR A 664 -3.23 33.79 -2.76
CA THR A 664 -4.20 33.03 -1.98
C THR A 664 -5.54 32.98 -2.72
N VAL A 665 -6.09 31.78 -2.86
CA VAL A 665 -7.43 31.53 -3.39
C VAL A 665 -8.23 30.75 -2.35
N VAL A 666 -9.36 31.27 -1.95
CA VAL A 666 -10.24 30.67 -0.94
C VAL A 666 -11.64 30.54 -1.53
N VAL A 667 -12.18 29.34 -1.55
CA VAL A 667 -13.48 29.05 -2.18
C VAL A 667 -14.32 28.21 -1.20
N ASN A 668 -15.63 28.43 -1.16
CA ASN A 668 -16.59 27.66 -0.37
C ASN A 668 -16.18 27.50 1.11
N THR A 669 -15.49 28.48 1.69
CA THR A 669 -14.85 28.35 2.99
C THR A 669 -15.45 29.30 4.01
N THR A 670 -15.65 28.81 5.22
CA THR A 670 -16.09 29.63 6.36
C THR A 670 -14.90 29.98 7.24
N VAL A 671 -14.70 31.27 7.51
CA VAL A 671 -13.63 31.78 8.38
C VAL A 671 -14.26 32.66 9.47
N VAL A 672 -14.14 32.20 10.71
CA VAL A 672 -14.64 32.90 11.91
C VAL A 672 -13.47 33.27 12.80
N GLY A 673 -13.22 34.55 12.98
CA GLY A 673 -12.19 35.08 13.89
C GLY A 673 -12.77 35.33 15.28
N GLU A 674 -12.13 34.78 16.32
CA GLU A 674 -12.58 34.92 17.71
C GLU A 674 -12.09 36.23 18.34
N ASN A 675 -10.80 36.50 18.28
CA ASN A 675 -10.20 37.70 18.85
C ASN A 675 -9.22 38.37 17.87
N ALA A 676 -9.43 38.18 16.58
CA ALA A 676 -8.59 38.70 15.54
C ALA A 676 -8.82 40.20 15.34
N LYS A 677 -7.76 40.99 15.31
CA LYS A 677 -7.84 42.39 14.92
C LYS A 677 -8.22 42.53 13.44
N SER A 678 -7.78 41.60 12.61
CA SER A 678 -8.25 41.42 11.26
C SER A 678 -8.34 39.94 10.90
N LEU A 679 -9.34 39.54 10.15
CA LEU A 679 -9.55 38.17 9.75
C LEU A 679 -8.52 37.74 8.71
N CYS A 680 -8.36 38.55 7.68
CA CYS A 680 -7.47 38.31 6.54
C CYS A 680 -6.55 39.51 6.34
N ARG A 681 -5.28 39.26 6.08
CA ARG A 681 -4.28 40.28 5.78
C ARG A 681 -3.60 39.98 4.46
N ALA A 682 -3.62 40.94 3.56
CA ALA A 682 -2.80 40.95 2.35
C ALA A 682 -1.55 41.80 2.60
N ASN A 683 -0.40 41.16 2.76
CA ASN A 683 0.81 41.77 3.28
C ASN A 683 2.01 41.51 2.39
N ASN A 684 2.10 42.17 1.25
CA ASN A 684 3.32 42.05 0.45
C ASN A 684 3.75 43.40 -0.15
N LYS A 685 4.98 43.79 0.13
CA LYS A 685 5.62 44.94 -0.51
C LYS A 685 5.75 44.77 -2.03
N ASN A 686 5.68 43.54 -2.55
CA ASN A 686 5.85 43.19 -3.97
C ASN A 686 4.54 42.81 -4.68
N GLY A 687 3.36 43.05 -4.07
CA GLY A 687 2.05 42.77 -4.64
C GLY A 687 1.55 41.36 -4.33
N SER A 688 0.86 41.16 -3.22
CA SER A 688 0.08 39.93 -2.97
C SER A 688 -1.29 40.02 -3.62
N PHE A 689 -1.82 38.86 -3.97
CA PHE A 689 -3.17 38.72 -4.51
C PHE A 689 -3.98 37.72 -3.69
N SER A 690 -5.19 38.11 -3.31
CA SER A 690 -6.14 37.24 -2.62
C SER A 690 -7.47 37.23 -3.33
N LEU A 691 -8.00 36.05 -3.58
CA LEU A 691 -9.34 35.81 -4.13
C LEU A 691 -10.16 35.01 -3.14
N TYR A 692 -11.36 35.47 -2.83
CA TYR A 692 -12.38 34.77 -2.08
C TYR A 692 -13.61 34.60 -2.95
N ASP A 693 -14.22 33.43 -3.00
CA ASP A 693 -15.42 33.15 -3.75
C ASP A 693 -16.33 32.20 -2.98
N ASN A 694 -17.59 32.57 -2.81
CA ASN A 694 -18.59 31.81 -2.06
C ASN A 694 -18.14 31.48 -0.60
N CYS A 695 -17.55 32.46 0.07
CA CYS A 695 -17.05 32.33 1.43
C CYS A 695 -17.95 33.02 2.47
N VAL A 696 -17.91 32.51 3.70
CA VAL A 696 -18.47 33.19 4.86
C VAL A 696 -17.31 33.70 5.73
N LEU A 697 -17.23 35.03 5.92
CA LEU A 697 -16.13 35.69 6.59
C LEU A 697 -16.67 36.51 7.78
N ALA A 698 -16.54 35.98 8.98
CA ALA A 698 -17.03 36.60 10.22
C ALA A 698 -15.90 36.92 11.20
N ASN A 699 -15.95 38.07 11.86
CA ASN A 699 -15.01 38.42 12.92
C ASN A 699 -15.77 38.83 14.18
N LYS A 700 -15.66 38.03 15.23
CA LYS A 700 -16.33 38.27 16.53
C LYS A 700 -15.67 39.35 17.39
N HIS A 701 -14.47 39.80 17.03
CA HIS A 701 -13.80 40.86 17.79
C HIS A 701 -14.52 42.20 17.62
N ALA A 702 -14.84 42.88 18.74
CA ALA A 702 -15.67 44.11 18.75
C ALA A 702 -15.15 45.24 17.81
N ASN A 703 -13.80 45.31 17.66
CA ASN A 703 -13.15 46.27 16.78
C ASN A 703 -12.38 45.59 15.65
N GLY A 704 -12.70 44.33 15.33
CA GLY A 704 -11.98 43.53 14.32
C GLY A 704 -12.44 43.80 12.92
N LEU A 705 -11.52 43.87 12.00
CA LEU A 705 -11.75 44.02 10.57
C LEU A 705 -11.81 42.68 9.87
N VAL A 706 -12.50 42.56 8.74
CA VAL A 706 -12.40 41.36 7.91
C VAL A 706 -11.09 41.42 7.12
N PHE A 707 -10.75 42.50 6.53
CA PHE A 707 -9.52 42.67 5.75
C PHE A 707 -8.66 43.83 6.22
N VAL A 708 -7.34 43.60 6.18
CA VAL A 708 -6.31 44.62 6.30
C VAL A 708 -5.33 44.49 5.12
N LYS A 709 -4.99 45.59 4.53
CA LYS A 709 -4.06 45.67 3.40
C LYS A 709 -2.76 46.36 3.81
N GLU A 710 -1.64 45.88 3.26
CA GLU A 710 -0.40 46.67 3.13
C GLU A 710 -0.18 47.10 1.67
N ALA A 711 0.80 48.00 1.43
CA ALA A 711 1.05 48.58 0.11
C ALA A 711 1.18 47.53 -1.01
N ASN A 712 0.67 47.86 -2.20
CA ASN A 712 0.75 47.03 -3.43
C ASN A 712 0.03 45.67 -3.43
N SER A 713 -0.89 45.45 -2.50
CA SER A 713 -1.70 44.22 -2.44
C SER A 713 -3.08 44.41 -3.03
N SER A 714 -3.71 43.35 -3.55
CA SER A 714 -5.08 43.37 -4.05
C SER A 714 -5.91 42.21 -3.49
N VAL A 715 -7.18 42.45 -3.24
CA VAL A 715 -8.16 41.48 -2.78
C VAL A 715 -9.39 41.52 -3.70
N LYS A 716 -9.88 40.36 -4.12
CA LYS A 716 -11.12 40.21 -4.86
C LYS A 716 -12.08 39.31 -4.10
N LEU A 717 -13.33 39.73 -4.03
CA LEU A 717 -14.44 39.03 -3.39
C LEU A 717 -15.54 38.75 -4.41
N TYR A 718 -16.01 37.52 -4.47
CA TYR A 718 -17.11 37.11 -5.32
C TYR A 718 -18.09 36.26 -4.53
N ASN A 719 -19.37 36.59 -4.57
CA ASN A 719 -20.45 35.82 -3.95
C ASN A 719 -20.24 35.55 -2.45
N ASP A 720 -19.52 36.40 -1.75
CA ASP A 720 -19.15 36.20 -0.35
C ASP A 720 -20.18 36.80 0.61
N ILE A 721 -20.32 36.22 1.80
CA ILE A 721 -21.05 36.76 2.93
C ILE A 721 -20.02 37.23 3.95
N ILE A 722 -20.04 38.52 4.28
CA ILE A 722 -19.07 39.11 5.21
C ILE A 722 -19.77 39.77 6.39
N GLY A 723 -19.17 39.76 7.57
CA GLY A 723 -19.66 40.50 8.75
C GLY A 723 -19.65 42.01 8.53
N SER A 724 -20.33 42.73 9.40
CA SER A 724 -20.65 44.18 9.26
C SER A 724 -19.43 45.10 9.13
N LYS A 725 -18.22 44.64 9.44
CA LYS A 725 -16.98 45.44 9.35
C LYS A 725 -16.03 44.85 8.35
N ALA A 726 -16.31 45.05 7.07
CA ALA A 726 -15.47 44.46 6.01
C ALA A 726 -14.05 45.06 5.92
N THR A 727 -13.92 46.35 6.01
CA THR A 727 -12.65 47.11 5.94
C THR A 727 -12.80 48.48 6.56
N ASP A 728 -11.72 49.09 7.04
CA ASP A 728 -11.74 50.49 7.45
C ASP A 728 -11.85 51.47 6.28
N THR A 729 -11.46 51.07 5.07
CA THR A 729 -11.50 51.87 3.86
C THR A 729 -11.74 51.03 2.65
N ASP A 730 -12.81 51.32 1.91
CA ASP A 730 -13.00 50.82 0.55
C ASP A 730 -12.05 51.55 -0.38
N GLY A 731 -11.13 50.84 -0.99
CA GLY A 731 -10.18 51.37 -1.95
C GLY A 731 -10.14 50.55 -3.23
N SER A 732 -9.48 51.03 -4.26
CA SER A 732 -9.33 50.35 -5.56
C SER A 732 -8.63 48.96 -5.47
N TRP A 733 -8.07 48.63 -4.34
CA TRP A 733 -7.45 47.34 -4.05
C TRP A 733 -8.43 46.21 -3.67
N LEU A 734 -9.64 46.59 -3.27
CA LEU A 734 -10.70 45.66 -2.88
C LEU A 734 -11.82 45.71 -3.92
N VAL A 735 -11.97 44.63 -4.68
CA VAL A 735 -13.04 44.47 -5.67
C VAL A 735 -14.09 43.53 -5.08
N LYS A 736 -15.32 43.97 -5.00
CA LYS A 736 -16.47 43.21 -4.48
C LYS A 736 -17.49 42.96 -5.60
N THR A 737 -17.91 41.72 -5.79
CA THR A 737 -18.94 41.29 -6.73
C THR A 737 -19.93 40.37 -6.03
N ASN A 738 -21.20 40.71 -5.99
CA ASN A 738 -22.26 39.94 -5.31
C ASN A 738 -21.95 39.67 -3.81
N VAL A 739 -21.30 40.61 -3.13
CA VAL A 739 -20.95 40.45 -1.72
C VAL A 739 -22.09 40.91 -0.85
N VAL A 740 -22.54 40.06 0.09
CA VAL A 740 -23.55 40.36 1.10
C VAL A 740 -22.86 40.74 2.41
N VAL A 741 -23.21 41.89 2.98
CA VAL A 741 -22.79 42.30 4.32
C VAL A 741 -23.90 41.95 5.29
N ASP A 742 -23.67 40.97 6.15
CA ASP A 742 -24.62 40.51 7.16
C ASP A 742 -24.15 40.89 8.56
N GLY A 743 -24.92 41.75 9.23
CA GLY A 743 -24.62 42.19 10.58
C GLY A 743 -24.85 41.12 11.67
N GLU A 744 -25.55 40.03 11.34
CA GLU A 744 -25.96 38.99 12.27
C GLU A 744 -25.14 37.69 12.18
N LEU A 745 -24.00 37.65 11.49
CA LEU A 745 -23.11 36.48 11.40
C LEU A 745 -22.50 36.00 12.74
N SER A 746 -22.90 36.61 13.86
CA SER A 746 -22.44 36.23 15.19
C SER A 746 -22.84 34.81 15.63
N PHE A 747 -23.80 34.18 14.96
CA PHE A 747 -24.24 32.81 15.22
C PHE A 747 -23.49 31.73 14.42
N CYS A 748 -22.71 32.10 13.42
CA CYS A 748 -21.90 31.18 12.64
C CYS A 748 -20.61 30.86 13.42
N ASP A 749 -20.45 29.64 13.91
CA ASP A 749 -19.27 29.23 14.65
C ASP A 749 -18.28 28.37 13.83
N GLY A 750 -18.67 27.96 12.64
CA GLY A 750 -17.84 27.17 11.74
C GLY A 750 -17.70 25.68 12.16
N SER A 751 -18.45 25.23 13.17
CA SER A 751 -18.28 23.90 13.76
C SER A 751 -19.03 22.78 13.03
N SER A 752 -20.06 23.12 12.25
CA SER A 752 -20.88 22.15 11.51
C SER A 752 -21.08 22.54 10.05
N PHE A 753 -21.07 21.55 9.16
CA PHE A 753 -21.31 21.78 7.73
C PHE A 753 -22.80 21.75 7.39
N ASP A 754 -23.30 22.82 6.82
CA ASP A 754 -24.67 22.89 6.28
C ASP A 754 -24.68 22.51 4.80
N SER A 755 -25.01 21.25 4.51
CA SER A 755 -25.06 20.74 3.14
C SER A 755 -26.10 21.42 2.26
N SER A 756 -27.15 22.04 2.86
CA SER A 756 -28.18 22.76 2.10
C SER A 756 -27.70 24.13 1.63
N LYS A 757 -26.73 24.70 2.32
CA LYS A 757 -26.15 26.02 2.02
C LYS A 757 -24.75 25.94 1.44
N GLY A 758 -24.09 24.78 1.53
CA GLY A 758 -22.76 24.54 0.99
C GLY A 758 -21.62 25.19 1.79
N TYR A 759 -21.84 25.52 3.06
CA TYR A 759 -20.81 26.10 3.91
C TYR A 759 -20.91 25.62 5.38
N TRP A 760 -19.86 25.84 6.16
CA TRP A 760 -19.80 25.57 7.60
C TRP A 760 -20.52 26.65 8.40
N LYS A 761 -21.40 26.26 9.29
CA LYS A 761 -22.13 27.16 10.23
C LYS A 761 -21.35 27.46 11.48
#